data_59e04be7ea2856eef79e70afc3ba9c10
#
_entry.id   59e04be7ea2856eef79e70afc3ba9c10
#
_cell.length_a   1.000
_cell.length_b   1.000
_cell.length_c   1.000
_cell.angle_alpha   90.00
_cell.angle_beta   90.00
_cell.angle_gamma   90.00
#
_symmetry.space_group_name_H-M   'P 1'
#
loop_
_entity.id
_entity.type
_entity.pdbx_description
1 polymer ?
#
loop_
_entity_poly.entity_id
_entity_poly.type
_entity_poly.pdbx_seq_one_letter_code
_entity_poly.pdbx_strand_id
1 'polypeptide(L)'
;SLLQFNTAKSIFDQVCSGCPSQYATDKETPSMKWDKVKTKLSDLDTSKIHYVKVPENHIVIDFDIPNKEGNKSFERNVEEASKWPATYAELSKSGKGVHLHYIYTGDVKKLSRIYDDHIEVKVFTGKSSLRRKLTKCNDLPIATISSGLPTKGEDKMVNFEAIKSEKGLRTLIKRNLNKEIHPGTKSSIDFIYKILEDAYSSDLSYDVTDMRNAVLAFAANSTHQAEYCIKLVNKMQFKSADPSTAGRNEEAKLVFYDIEVFPNLFLVNWKIEGEGKPVVRMINPTPTEIEELMRFRLVGFNCRRYDNHILYARLMGYTNEQLYNLSQKIISGSPNCFFGEAYNVSYTDVYDFASAGNKKSLKKLEIEMGIHHQELGLPWDQPVPEEMWTKVAEYCDNDVIATEAAFHYLKADWTARQILADLAGMTVNDTTNTLTQKIIFGNERKPQDQFNYRNLAEPVHHLDEETYSFLAEACPEMMAQTHGDEGSLLPYFPRYKYENGKSTYRGEEVGEGGYVYAEPGMYGNVALLDISSMHPHSAIVEVLFGVKFTRAFRDIVEGRVSIKHEAWDEVNHMLDGKLTPYIQKVIDGEMTAKDLANALKTAINSVYGLTSANFENPFRDPRNKDNIVAKRGALFMIN
;
A
#
# COMPACT_ATOMS: atom_id res chain seq x y z
N SER A 1 -10.03 -9.32 21.67
CA SER A 1 -10.40 -9.89 22.99
C SER A 1 -9.55 -9.25 24.08
N LEU A 2 -10.14 -9.06 25.26
CA LEU A 2 -9.41 -8.51 26.41
C LEU A 2 -8.38 -9.54 26.92
N LEU A 3 -7.23 -9.01 27.41
CA LEU A 3 -6.22 -9.81 28.08
C LEU A 3 -6.79 -10.54 29.30
N GLN A 4 -6.38 -11.81 29.45
CA GLN A 4 -6.78 -12.68 30.55
C GLN A 4 -5.54 -13.04 31.38
N PHE A 5 -5.62 -12.90 32.69
CA PHE A 5 -4.53 -13.19 33.63
C PHE A 5 -4.92 -14.39 34.50
N ASN A 6 -4.87 -15.57 33.91
CA ASN A 6 -5.48 -16.80 34.46
C ASN A 6 -4.47 -17.73 35.13
N THR A 7 -3.19 -17.47 35.04
CA THR A 7 -2.14 -18.37 35.52
C THR A 7 -1.06 -17.64 36.28
N ALA A 8 -0.35 -18.37 37.13
CA ALA A 8 0.92 -17.98 37.74
C ALA A 8 2.11 -18.76 37.14
N LYS A 9 1.87 -19.61 36.13
CA LYS A 9 2.92 -20.25 35.34
C LYS A 9 3.38 -19.29 34.26
N SER A 10 4.50 -18.65 34.51
CA SER A 10 5.02 -17.60 33.64
C SER A 10 5.91 -18.17 32.54
N ILE A 11 5.55 -17.88 31.28
CA ILE A 11 6.42 -18.15 30.13
C ILE A 11 7.70 -17.34 30.22
N PHE A 12 7.65 -16.12 30.75
CA PHE A 12 8.84 -15.32 31.04
C PHE A 12 9.80 -16.06 31.98
N ASP A 13 9.31 -16.65 33.06
CA ASP A 13 10.15 -17.44 34.00
C ASP A 13 10.83 -18.62 33.31
N GLN A 14 10.21 -19.22 32.31
CA GLN A 14 10.79 -20.29 31.52
C GLN A 14 11.84 -19.78 30.54
N VAL A 15 11.49 -18.76 29.74
CA VAL A 15 12.39 -18.20 28.72
C VAL A 15 13.62 -17.54 29.34
N CYS A 16 13.43 -16.81 30.43
CA CYS A 16 14.51 -16.11 31.17
C CYS A 16 15.05 -16.91 32.34
N SER A 17 14.81 -18.20 32.43
CA SER A 17 15.24 -19.08 33.55
C SER A 17 16.73 -18.98 33.86
N GLY A 18 17.56 -18.82 32.83
CA GLY A 18 19.02 -18.68 32.94
C GLY A 18 19.52 -17.24 33.16
N CYS A 19 18.64 -16.25 33.17
CA CYS A 19 19.03 -14.86 33.35
C CYS A 19 19.53 -14.60 34.80
N PRO A 20 20.60 -13.82 34.99
CA PRO A 20 21.03 -13.39 36.29
C PRO A 20 19.92 -12.70 37.07
N SER A 21 19.64 -13.14 38.27
CA SER A 21 18.51 -12.65 39.07
C SER A 21 18.85 -12.65 40.54
N GLN A 22 18.24 -11.74 41.31
CA GLN A 22 18.44 -11.60 42.72
C GLN A 22 17.19 -11.07 43.42
N TYR A 23 17.00 -11.42 44.69
CA TYR A 23 15.92 -10.85 45.49
C TYR A 23 16.17 -9.37 45.76
N ALA A 24 15.08 -8.65 45.99
CA ALA A 24 15.14 -7.31 46.50
C ALA A 24 15.45 -7.30 47.98
N THR A 25 16.11 -6.24 48.46
CA THR A 25 16.25 -5.93 49.89
C THR A 25 14.96 -5.43 50.49
N ASP A 26 14.88 -5.25 51.80
CA ASP A 26 13.73 -4.65 52.49
C ASP A 26 13.40 -3.23 51.98
N LYS A 27 14.37 -2.54 51.42
CA LYS A 27 14.20 -1.23 50.76
C LYS A 27 13.80 -1.33 49.29
N GLU A 28 13.48 -2.55 48.82
CA GLU A 28 13.14 -2.86 47.44
C GLU A 28 14.22 -2.46 46.42
N THR A 29 15.48 -2.56 46.78
CA THR A 29 16.65 -2.37 45.90
C THR A 29 17.36 -3.70 45.63
N PRO A 30 18.18 -3.83 44.56
CA PRO A 30 18.97 -5.03 44.32
C PRO A 30 19.89 -5.31 45.50
N SER A 31 20.00 -6.58 45.91
CA SER A 31 20.77 -6.97 47.10
C SER A 31 22.28 -6.90 46.91
N MET A 32 22.77 -7.04 45.67
CA MET A 32 24.20 -6.96 45.37
C MET A 32 24.47 -6.42 43.96
N LYS A 33 25.72 -6.09 43.68
CA LYS A 33 26.15 -5.65 42.34
C LYS A 33 26.06 -6.81 41.35
N TRP A 34 25.67 -6.52 40.10
CA TRP A 34 25.39 -7.52 39.06
C TRP A 34 26.61 -8.39 38.70
N ASP A 35 27.81 -7.88 38.81
CA ASP A 35 29.06 -8.63 38.62
C ASP A 35 29.26 -9.73 39.67
N LYS A 36 28.60 -9.66 40.81
CA LYS A 36 28.66 -10.62 41.90
C LYS A 36 27.46 -11.57 41.95
N VAL A 37 26.44 -11.35 41.15
CA VAL A 37 25.23 -12.20 41.13
C VAL A 37 25.52 -13.52 40.44
N LYS A 38 25.33 -14.64 41.17
CA LYS A 38 25.52 -16.01 40.67
C LYS A 38 24.20 -16.76 40.52
N THR A 39 23.13 -16.26 41.15
CA THR A 39 21.79 -16.85 41.09
C THR A 39 21.10 -16.51 39.75
N LYS A 40 20.30 -17.45 39.26
CA LYS A 40 19.51 -17.33 38.06
C LYS A 40 18.02 -17.18 38.42
N LEU A 41 17.20 -16.77 37.48
CA LEU A 41 15.75 -16.64 37.71
C LEU A 41 15.11 -17.96 38.19
N SER A 42 15.59 -19.09 37.65
CA SER A 42 15.13 -20.42 38.07
C SER A 42 15.45 -20.78 39.53
N ASP A 43 16.40 -20.07 40.17
CA ASP A 43 16.77 -20.29 41.56
C ASP A 43 15.89 -19.50 42.55
N LEU A 44 15.04 -18.60 42.05
CA LEU A 44 14.23 -17.68 42.85
C LEU A 44 12.76 -18.07 42.90
N ASP A 45 12.12 -17.73 44.01
CA ASP A 45 10.68 -17.65 44.12
C ASP A 45 10.19 -16.32 43.52
N THR A 46 9.69 -16.36 42.29
CA THR A 46 9.32 -15.16 41.53
C THR A 46 8.03 -14.47 42.03
N SER A 47 7.32 -15.09 42.97
CA SER A 47 6.22 -14.46 43.71
C SER A 47 6.70 -13.41 44.72
N LYS A 48 7.98 -13.41 45.04
CA LYS A 48 8.63 -12.39 45.86
C LYS A 48 9.25 -11.31 44.96
N ILE A 49 9.45 -10.11 45.52
CA ILE A 49 10.08 -9.01 44.76
C ILE A 49 11.54 -9.39 44.44
N HIS A 50 11.84 -9.33 43.16
CA HIS A 50 13.16 -9.69 42.62
C HIS A 50 13.53 -8.81 41.45
N TYR A 51 14.78 -8.88 41.04
CA TYR A 51 15.35 -8.20 39.89
C TYR A 51 15.90 -9.22 38.92
N VAL A 52 15.66 -9.01 37.63
CA VAL A 52 16.12 -9.85 36.52
C VAL A 52 16.99 -9.02 35.58
N LYS A 53 18.16 -9.53 35.26
CA LYS A 53 19.00 -8.97 34.20
C LYS A 53 18.59 -9.62 32.87
N VAL A 54 17.59 -9.04 32.22
CA VAL A 54 17.09 -9.50 30.93
C VAL A 54 18.05 -9.14 29.80
N PRO A 55 17.99 -9.84 28.63
CA PRO A 55 18.72 -9.43 27.44
C PRO A 55 18.38 -7.98 27.04
N GLU A 56 19.31 -7.25 26.45
CA GLU A 56 19.14 -5.82 26.14
C GLU A 56 17.99 -5.54 25.15
N ASN A 57 17.66 -6.51 24.29
CA ASN A 57 16.54 -6.41 23.35
C ASN A 57 15.16 -6.74 23.96
N HIS A 58 15.15 -7.17 25.22
CA HIS A 58 13.91 -7.40 25.95
C HIS A 58 13.39 -6.08 26.52
N ILE A 59 12.19 -5.68 26.14
CA ILE A 59 11.55 -4.45 26.61
C ILE A 59 10.23 -4.77 27.30
N VAL A 60 9.81 -3.87 28.19
CA VAL A 60 8.52 -3.96 28.87
C VAL A 60 7.74 -2.68 28.66
N ILE A 61 6.49 -2.80 28.27
CA ILE A 61 5.56 -1.69 28.19
C ILE A 61 4.71 -1.69 29.47
N ASP A 62 4.84 -0.63 30.22
CA ASP A 62 4.19 -0.48 31.53
C ASP A 62 2.99 0.45 31.44
N PHE A 63 1.82 -0.08 31.77
CA PHE A 63 0.53 0.62 31.75
C PHE A 63 0.12 0.96 33.18
N ASP A 64 0.06 2.24 33.49
CA ASP A 64 -0.31 2.78 34.80
C ASP A 64 -1.43 3.85 34.69
N ILE A 65 -2.47 3.56 33.91
CA ILE A 65 -3.56 4.50 33.60
C ILE A 65 -4.48 4.64 34.82
N PRO A 66 -4.74 5.88 35.28
CA PRO A 66 -5.64 6.11 36.40
C PRO A 66 -7.12 6.12 35.96
N ASN A 67 -8.00 5.91 36.93
CA ASN A 67 -9.42 6.21 36.80
C ASN A 67 -9.69 7.73 36.92
N LYS A 68 -10.95 8.13 36.87
CA LYS A 68 -11.35 9.55 36.99
C LYS A 68 -10.96 10.19 38.33
N GLU A 69 -10.73 9.39 39.35
CA GLU A 69 -10.37 9.82 40.71
C GLU A 69 -8.83 9.84 40.91
N GLY A 70 -8.05 9.52 39.89
CA GLY A 70 -6.59 9.50 39.95
C GLY A 70 -5.99 8.20 40.51
N ASN A 71 -6.79 7.18 40.80
CA ASN A 71 -6.32 5.87 41.25
C ASN A 71 -6.05 4.93 40.07
N LYS A 72 -5.03 4.07 40.15
CA LYS A 72 -4.74 3.07 39.09
C LYS A 72 -5.98 2.20 38.82
N SER A 73 -6.37 2.11 37.56
CA SER A 73 -7.54 1.35 37.10
C SER A 73 -7.12 0.07 36.40
N PHE A 74 -7.44 -1.07 36.97
CA PHE A 74 -7.21 -2.38 36.35
C PHE A 74 -7.92 -2.48 34.99
N GLU A 75 -9.20 -2.10 34.95
CA GLU A 75 -10.04 -2.22 33.76
C GLU A 75 -9.49 -1.40 32.58
N ARG A 76 -9.12 -0.15 32.84
CA ARG A 76 -8.54 0.72 31.81
C ARG A 76 -7.17 0.22 31.32
N ASN A 77 -6.34 -0.26 32.22
CA ASN A 77 -5.04 -0.83 31.85
C ASN A 77 -5.20 -2.08 30.99
N VAL A 78 -6.11 -2.98 31.32
CA VAL A 78 -6.41 -4.18 30.52
C VAL A 78 -7.00 -3.80 29.17
N GLU A 79 -7.93 -2.87 29.12
CA GLU A 79 -8.53 -2.40 27.87
C GLU A 79 -7.48 -1.83 26.91
N GLU A 80 -6.63 -0.93 27.40
CA GLU A 80 -5.62 -0.28 26.56
C GLU A 80 -4.52 -1.25 26.15
N ALA A 81 -4.03 -2.07 27.08
CA ALA A 81 -3.00 -3.08 26.76
C ALA A 81 -3.51 -4.13 25.77
N SER A 82 -4.80 -4.45 25.79
CA SER A 82 -5.41 -5.42 24.87
C SER A 82 -5.46 -4.94 23.40
N LYS A 83 -5.22 -3.66 23.15
CA LYS A 83 -5.14 -3.08 21.81
C LYS A 83 -3.76 -3.25 21.16
N TRP A 84 -2.77 -3.68 21.94
CA TRP A 84 -1.41 -3.90 21.48
C TRP A 84 -1.24 -5.28 20.84
N PRO A 85 -0.17 -5.49 20.04
CA PRO A 85 0.12 -6.81 19.50
C PRO A 85 0.14 -7.89 20.60
N ALA A 86 -0.50 -9.02 20.32
CA ALA A 86 -0.61 -10.11 21.30
C ALA A 86 0.77 -10.60 21.76
N THR A 87 0.98 -10.64 23.07
CA THR A 87 2.24 -11.04 23.69
C THR A 87 2.03 -11.52 25.11
N TYR A 88 3.11 -12.02 25.71
CA TYR A 88 3.16 -12.30 27.14
C TYR A 88 2.88 -11.03 27.95
N ALA A 89 1.94 -11.13 28.88
CA ALA A 89 1.54 -10.07 29.76
C ALA A 89 1.44 -10.53 31.22
N GLU A 90 1.83 -9.67 32.15
CA GLU A 90 1.68 -9.91 33.58
C GLU A 90 1.15 -8.68 34.30
N LEU A 91 0.54 -8.90 35.46
CA LEU A 91 0.11 -7.81 36.31
C LEU A 91 1.28 -7.23 37.09
N SER A 92 1.23 -5.92 37.30
CA SER A 92 2.17 -5.23 38.18
C SER A 92 2.04 -5.71 39.63
N LYS A 93 3.00 -5.33 40.49
CA LYS A 93 3.01 -5.63 41.93
C LYS A 93 1.68 -5.31 42.63
N SER A 94 1.02 -4.23 42.24
CA SER A 94 -0.26 -3.79 42.81
C SER A 94 -1.46 -4.59 42.30
N GLY A 95 -1.29 -5.39 41.26
CA GLY A 95 -2.39 -6.10 40.58
C GLY A 95 -3.27 -5.20 39.70
N LYS A 96 -2.96 -3.90 39.58
CA LYS A 96 -3.77 -2.93 38.83
C LYS A 96 -3.11 -2.45 37.53
N GLY A 97 -1.79 -2.43 37.46
CA GLY A 97 -1.04 -2.13 36.23
C GLY A 97 -0.82 -3.38 35.38
N VAL A 98 -0.52 -3.19 34.12
CA VAL A 98 -0.24 -4.26 33.16
C VAL A 98 1.13 -4.05 32.56
N HIS A 99 1.91 -5.11 32.47
CA HIS A 99 3.21 -5.15 31.80
C HIS A 99 3.12 -6.05 30.57
N LEU A 100 3.36 -5.50 29.40
CA LEU A 100 3.54 -6.28 28.16
C LEU A 100 5.03 -6.48 27.89
N HIS A 101 5.42 -7.69 27.58
CA HIS A 101 6.81 -8.04 27.29
C HIS A 101 6.99 -8.25 25.79
N TYR A 102 8.02 -7.64 25.21
CA TYR A 102 8.39 -7.82 23.80
C TYR A 102 9.89 -8.00 23.63
N ILE A 103 10.27 -8.66 22.54
CA ILE A 103 11.62 -8.60 21.99
C ILE A 103 11.63 -7.54 20.91
N TYR A 104 12.50 -6.55 21.04
CA TYR A 104 12.63 -5.46 20.07
C TYR A 104 13.83 -5.70 19.15
N THR A 105 13.60 -5.68 17.83
CA THR A 105 14.66 -5.94 16.84
C THR A 105 15.47 -4.72 16.45
N GLY A 106 15.02 -3.52 16.82
CA GLY A 106 15.75 -2.27 16.62
C GLY A 106 16.75 -1.96 17.71
N ASP A 107 17.37 -0.79 17.64
CA ASP A 107 18.29 -0.30 18.66
C ASP A 107 17.52 0.25 19.87
N VAL A 108 17.49 -0.51 20.96
CA VAL A 108 16.78 -0.14 22.20
C VAL A 108 17.32 1.14 22.84
N LYS A 109 18.58 1.52 22.58
CA LYS A 109 19.18 2.75 23.11
C LYS A 109 18.56 4.01 22.51
N LYS A 110 17.95 3.88 21.34
CA LYS A 110 17.23 4.97 20.65
C LYS A 110 15.79 5.12 21.11
N LEU A 111 15.23 4.16 21.83
CA LEU A 111 13.84 4.23 22.30
C LEU A 111 13.64 5.34 23.33
N SER A 112 12.55 6.12 23.15
CA SER A 112 12.05 7.04 24.17
C SER A 112 11.39 6.25 25.28
N ARG A 113 11.57 6.70 26.52
CA ARG A 113 10.92 6.10 27.69
C ARG A 113 9.41 6.36 27.72
N ILE A 114 8.95 7.45 27.16
CA ILE A 114 7.56 7.88 27.23
C ILE A 114 6.86 7.50 25.92
N TYR A 115 5.84 6.64 26.04
CA TYR A 115 4.94 6.32 24.95
C TYR A 115 3.72 7.26 24.96
N ASP A 116 3.11 7.41 26.13
CA ASP A 116 1.97 8.30 26.39
C ASP A 116 2.00 8.71 27.89
N ASP A 117 1.08 9.56 28.34
CA ASP A 117 1.07 10.13 29.69
C ASP A 117 1.16 9.08 30.82
N HIS A 118 0.61 7.88 30.58
CA HIS A 118 0.55 6.79 31.57
C HIS A 118 1.07 5.45 31.03
N ILE A 119 1.81 5.49 29.92
CA ILE A 119 2.38 4.31 29.30
C ILE A 119 3.87 4.53 29.07
N GLU A 120 4.69 3.74 29.75
CA GLU A 120 6.16 3.83 29.66
C GLU A 120 6.75 2.66 28.88
N VAL A 121 7.80 2.96 28.09
CA VAL A 121 8.68 1.96 27.46
C VAL A 121 9.90 1.75 28.36
N LYS A 122 10.02 0.57 28.94
CA LYS A 122 11.14 0.21 29.80
C LYS A 122 12.18 -0.58 29.03
N VAL A 123 13.40 -0.08 29.03
CA VAL A 123 14.60 -0.73 28.46
C VAL A 123 15.62 -1.03 29.56
N PHE A 124 16.36 -2.12 29.39
CA PHE A 124 17.23 -2.66 30.44
C PHE A 124 18.67 -2.78 29.94
N THR A 125 19.25 -1.64 29.58
CA THR A 125 20.65 -1.54 29.13
C THR A 125 21.62 -1.24 30.29
N GLY A 126 22.88 -1.55 30.10
CA GLY A 126 23.93 -1.26 31.07
C GLY A 126 23.67 -1.92 32.44
N LYS A 127 23.54 -1.15 33.50
CA LYS A 127 23.29 -1.64 34.86
C LYS A 127 21.80 -1.80 35.20
N SER A 128 20.90 -1.37 34.36
CA SER A 128 19.46 -1.47 34.62
C SER A 128 18.97 -2.91 34.58
N SER A 129 17.92 -3.19 35.31
CA SER A 129 17.33 -4.52 35.45
C SER A 129 15.83 -4.41 35.67
N LEU A 130 15.11 -5.47 35.31
CA LEU A 130 13.66 -5.55 35.48
C LEU A 130 13.35 -5.85 36.95
N ARG A 131 12.66 -4.94 37.63
CA ARG A 131 12.03 -5.18 38.93
C ARG A 131 10.68 -5.84 38.73
N ARG A 132 10.47 -6.94 39.44
CA ARG A 132 9.31 -7.78 39.18
C ARG A 132 8.81 -8.46 40.46
N LYS A 133 7.49 -8.69 40.50
CA LYS A 133 6.82 -9.58 41.43
C LYS A 133 5.72 -10.27 40.67
N LEU A 134 5.85 -11.54 40.39
CA LEU A 134 4.85 -12.33 39.68
C LEU A 134 3.61 -12.53 40.57
N THR A 135 2.47 -12.09 40.12
CA THR A 135 1.17 -12.35 40.74
C THR A 135 0.33 -13.21 39.82
N LYS A 136 -0.08 -12.65 38.67
CA LYS A 136 -0.81 -13.35 37.59
C LYS A 136 -0.28 -12.91 36.24
N CYS A 137 -0.32 -13.80 35.27
CA CYS A 137 0.05 -13.57 33.89
C CYS A 137 -0.90 -14.31 32.92
N ASN A 138 -0.72 -14.07 31.63
CA ASN A 138 -1.33 -14.87 30.57
C ASN A 138 -0.40 -16.02 30.17
N ASP A 139 -0.84 -16.81 29.21
CA ASP A 139 -0.13 -18.01 28.70
C ASP A 139 0.44 -17.79 27.28
N LEU A 140 0.51 -16.55 26.80
CA LEU A 140 1.04 -16.22 25.48
C LEU A 140 2.57 -16.17 25.48
N PRO A 141 3.23 -16.51 24.36
CA PRO A 141 4.67 -16.34 24.19
C PRO A 141 5.03 -14.85 24.10
N ILE A 142 6.32 -14.54 24.34
CA ILE A 142 6.85 -13.19 24.17
C ILE A 142 6.99 -12.91 22.68
N ALA A 143 6.25 -11.92 22.18
CA ALA A 143 6.27 -11.54 20.78
C ALA A 143 7.46 -10.65 20.42
N THR A 144 7.82 -10.63 19.16
CA THR A 144 8.85 -9.76 18.59
C THR A 144 8.21 -8.62 17.86
N ILE A 145 8.70 -7.40 18.08
CA ILE A 145 8.29 -6.19 17.36
C ILE A 145 9.50 -5.44 16.82
N SER A 146 9.33 -4.70 15.73
CA SER A 146 10.39 -3.95 15.04
C SER A 146 10.10 -2.45 14.92
N SER A 147 8.87 -2.01 15.16
CA SER A 147 8.43 -0.64 14.94
C SER A 147 7.29 -0.21 15.88
N GLY A 148 6.89 1.04 15.77
CA GLY A 148 5.72 1.57 16.49
C GLY A 148 6.03 2.22 17.83
N LEU A 149 7.27 2.17 18.31
CA LEU A 149 7.69 2.80 19.55
C LEU A 149 8.34 4.16 19.29
N PRO A 150 8.16 5.15 20.20
CA PRO A 150 8.79 6.45 20.07
C PRO A 150 10.30 6.36 20.26
N THR A 151 11.06 7.20 19.51
CA THR A 151 12.51 7.26 19.63
C THR A 151 12.98 8.62 20.18
N LYS A 152 14.14 8.62 20.82
CA LYS A 152 14.77 9.84 21.35
C LYS A 152 15.13 10.76 20.20
N GLY A 153 14.74 12.04 20.26
CA GLY A 153 15.11 13.03 19.29
C GLY A 153 14.15 13.19 18.10
N GLU A 154 13.12 12.36 17.98
CA GLU A 154 12.06 12.55 16.97
C GLU A 154 11.21 13.82 17.23
N ASP A 155 11.19 14.33 18.44
CA ASP A 155 10.45 15.54 18.81
C ASP A 155 11.08 16.84 18.32
N LYS A 156 12.27 16.85 17.70
CA LYS A 156 13.03 18.06 17.49
C LYS A 156 13.49 18.37 16.08
N MET A 157 13.42 17.44 15.14
CA MET A 157 13.84 17.73 13.77
C MET A 157 12.92 17.04 12.76
N VAL A 158 11.93 17.79 12.29
CA VAL A 158 11.35 17.53 10.98
C VAL A 158 12.51 17.64 9.98
N ASN A 159 12.74 16.60 9.20
CA ASN A 159 13.71 16.65 8.13
C ASN A 159 13.16 17.57 7.03
N PHE A 160 13.53 18.84 7.08
CA PHE A 160 13.07 19.84 6.10
C PHE A 160 13.40 19.46 4.65
N GLU A 161 14.47 18.69 4.43
CA GLU A 161 14.77 18.17 3.09
C GLU A 161 13.71 17.14 2.64
N ALA A 162 13.17 16.35 3.55
CA ALA A 162 12.15 15.38 3.23
C ALA A 162 10.77 16.00 2.92
N ILE A 163 10.47 17.19 3.46
CA ILE A 163 9.21 17.89 3.19
C ILE A 163 9.29 18.90 2.05
N LYS A 164 10.42 19.02 1.37
CA LYS A 164 10.55 19.88 0.17
C LYS A 164 9.76 19.39 -1.04
N SER A 165 9.14 18.21 -0.96
CA SER A 165 8.31 17.66 -2.01
C SER A 165 7.07 16.96 -1.44
N GLU A 166 6.00 16.95 -2.20
CA GLU A 166 4.79 16.18 -1.85
C GLU A 166 5.11 14.70 -1.64
N LYS A 167 5.99 14.11 -2.45
CA LYS A 167 6.44 12.73 -2.30
C LYS A 167 7.13 12.48 -0.96
N GLY A 168 8.00 13.39 -0.54
CA GLY A 168 8.66 13.33 0.76
C GLY A 168 7.65 13.42 1.91
N LEU A 169 6.72 14.36 1.82
CA LEU A 169 5.64 14.54 2.79
C LEU A 169 4.77 13.27 2.90
N ARG A 170 4.34 12.71 1.79
CA ARG A 170 3.59 11.44 1.75
C ARG A 170 4.35 10.29 2.39
N THR A 171 5.66 10.20 2.14
CA THR A 171 6.52 9.16 2.72
C THR A 171 6.59 9.28 4.24
N LEU A 172 6.71 10.48 4.78
CA LEU A 172 6.73 10.72 6.22
C LEU A 172 5.40 10.37 6.88
N ILE A 173 4.28 10.76 6.28
CA ILE A 173 2.94 10.39 6.77
C ILE A 173 2.80 8.87 6.80
N LYS A 174 3.12 8.17 5.71
CA LYS A 174 3.02 6.71 5.62
C LYS A 174 3.86 5.99 6.66
N ARG A 175 5.08 6.44 6.92
CA ARG A 175 5.95 5.84 7.94
C ARG A 175 5.32 5.88 9.33
N ASN A 176 4.57 6.94 9.63
CA ASN A 176 3.87 7.06 10.89
C ASN A 176 2.58 6.24 10.98
N LEU A 177 1.94 5.94 9.84
CA LEU A 177 0.76 5.07 9.77
C LEU A 177 1.11 3.58 9.80
N ASN A 178 2.29 3.20 9.30
CA ASN A 178 2.73 1.79 9.16
C ASN A 178 3.54 1.33 10.38
N LYS A 179 2.98 1.45 11.58
CA LYS A 179 3.59 0.98 12.83
C LYS A 179 2.95 -0.32 13.28
N GLU A 180 3.74 -1.20 13.89
CA GLU A 180 3.26 -2.49 14.41
C GLU A 180 2.30 -2.32 15.58
N ILE A 181 2.48 -1.26 16.37
CA ILE A 181 1.64 -0.97 17.51
C ILE A 181 0.46 -0.14 17.06
N HIS A 182 -0.69 -0.78 17.08
CA HIS A 182 -1.99 -0.18 16.85
C HIS A 182 -2.88 -0.40 18.07
N PRO A 183 -3.77 0.51 18.26
CA PRO A 183 -4.05 1.73 17.55
C PRO A 183 -2.89 2.73 17.61
N GLY A 184 -2.86 3.65 16.64
CA GLY A 184 -1.86 4.68 16.53
C GLY A 184 -1.72 5.52 17.77
N THR A 185 -0.58 6.15 17.93
CA THR A 185 -0.24 6.90 19.12
C THR A 185 -0.45 8.39 18.93
N LYS A 186 -0.66 9.10 20.02
CA LYS A 186 -0.68 10.56 20.07
C LYS A 186 0.58 11.16 19.42
N SER A 187 1.76 10.62 19.74
CA SER A 187 3.02 11.12 19.20
C SER A 187 3.11 11.02 17.68
N SER A 188 2.55 9.97 17.06
CA SER A 188 2.49 9.86 15.60
C SER A 188 1.55 10.89 14.97
N ILE A 189 0.41 11.14 15.58
CA ILE A 189 -0.55 12.15 15.11
C ILE A 189 0.01 13.56 15.33
N ASP A 190 0.64 13.84 16.46
CA ASP A 190 1.33 15.11 16.71
C ASP A 190 2.45 15.35 15.68
N PHE A 191 3.20 14.31 15.31
CA PHE A 191 4.23 14.39 14.28
C PHE A 191 3.64 14.68 12.88
N ILE A 192 2.57 13.97 12.49
CA ILE A 192 1.89 14.22 11.21
C ILE A 192 1.32 15.65 11.16
N TYR A 193 0.72 16.12 12.26
CA TYR A 193 0.25 17.50 12.36
C TYR A 193 1.39 18.50 12.13
N LYS A 194 2.52 18.29 12.78
CA LYS A 194 3.68 19.18 12.68
C LYS A 194 4.26 19.23 11.27
N ILE A 195 4.44 18.08 10.60
CA ILE A 195 4.98 18.06 9.23
C ILE A 195 4.02 18.71 8.23
N LEU A 196 2.71 18.57 8.41
CA LEU A 196 1.71 19.24 7.59
C LEU A 196 1.65 20.74 7.87
N GLU A 197 1.81 21.17 9.13
CA GLU A 197 1.89 22.59 9.50
C GLU A 197 3.16 23.26 8.93
N ASP A 198 4.31 22.57 9.02
CA ASP A 198 5.57 23.04 8.44
C ASP A 198 5.48 23.09 6.90
N ALA A 199 4.88 22.08 6.26
CA ALA A 199 4.65 22.07 4.82
C ALA A 199 3.70 23.20 4.38
N TYR A 200 2.64 23.46 5.13
CA TYR A 200 1.68 24.54 4.85
C TYR A 200 2.31 25.93 5.00
N SER A 201 3.20 26.09 5.98
CA SER A 201 3.93 27.34 6.22
C SER A 201 5.12 27.55 5.28
N SER A 202 5.49 26.54 4.50
CA SER A 202 6.53 26.59 3.48
C SER A 202 5.93 26.97 2.13
N ASP A 203 6.78 27.28 1.15
CA ASP A 203 6.36 27.49 -0.23
C ASP A 203 6.08 26.20 -1.00
N LEU A 204 5.93 25.08 -0.31
CA LEU A 204 5.64 23.78 -0.92
C LEU A 204 4.19 23.72 -1.42
N SER A 205 4.03 23.45 -2.69
CA SER A 205 2.72 23.07 -3.25
C SER A 205 2.49 21.57 -3.06
N TYR A 206 1.44 21.21 -2.35
CA TYR A 206 1.08 19.82 -2.08
C TYR A 206 -0.44 19.64 -1.94
N ASP A 207 -0.90 18.44 -2.25
CA ASP A 207 -2.24 17.98 -1.95
C ASP A 207 -2.20 16.50 -1.56
N VAL A 208 -2.31 16.25 -0.28
CA VAL A 208 -2.34 14.91 0.32
C VAL A 208 -3.70 14.62 0.95
N THR A 209 -4.77 15.26 0.45
CA THR A 209 -6.15 15.09 0.94
C THR A 209 -6.61 13.64 0.86
N ASP A 210 -6.12 12.88 -0.13
CA ASP A 210 -6.37 11.45 -0.26
C ASP A 210 -5.87 10.61 0.92
N MET A 211 -4.92 11.12 1.70
CA MET A 211 -4.40 10.44 2.90
C MET A 211 -5.20 10.75 4.18
N ARG A 212 -6.09 11.74 4.14
CA ARG A 212 -6.84 12.21 5.33
C ARG A 212 -7.62 11.08 6.00
N ASN A 213 -8.30 10.25 5.23
CA ASN A 213 -9.10 9.15 5.78
C ASN A 213 -8.23 8.11 6.51
N ALA A 214 -7.06 7.79 5.96
CA ALA A 214 -6.11 6.88 6.61
C ALA A 214 -5.57 7.46 7.93
N VAL A 215 -5.24 8.76 7.94
CA VAL A 215 -4.79 9.46 9.15
C VAL A 215 -5.91 9.53 10.18
N LEU A 216 -7.14 9.80 9.77
CA LEU A 216 -8.29 9.85 10.66
C LEU A 216 -8.62 8.48 11.27
N ALA A 217 -8.58 7.42 10.46
CA ALA A 217 -8.76 6.05 10.95
C ALA A 217 -7.68 5.66 11.97
N PHE A 218 -6.42 6.01 11.69
CA PHE A 218 -5.32 5.80 12.61
C PHE A 218 -5.51 6.58 13.93
N ALA A 219 -5.94 7.84 13.86
CA ALA A 219 -6.24 8.66 15.03
C ALA A 219 -7.39 8.11 15.86
N ALA A 220 -8.46 7.64 15.22
CA ALA A 220 -9.62 7.04 15.89
C ALA A 220 -9.27 5.75 16.65
N ASN A 221 -8.25 5.03 16.19
CA ASN A 221 -7.71 3.85 16.85
C ASN A 221 -6.60 4.14 17.86
N SER A 222 -6.31 5.40 18.15
CA SER A 222 -5.35 5.79 19.19
C SER A 222 -5.78 5.22 20.54
N THR A 223 -4.81 4.93 21.43
CA THR A 223 -5.09 4.34 22.73
C THR A 223 -6.11 5.18 23.53
N HIS A 224 -5.78 5.83 24.60
CA HIS A 224 -6.80 6.54 25.40
C HIS A 224 -6.96 8.04 25.05
N GLN A 225 -6.40 8.49 23.93
CA GLN A 225 -6.50 9.89 23.49
C GLN A 225 -7.13 10.05 22.10
N ALA A 226 -8.00 9.14 21.69
CA ALA A 226 -8.63 9.15 20.37
C ALA A 226 -9.35 10.48 20.07
N GLU A 227 -10.08 11.02 21.03
CA GLU A 227 -10.80 12.30 20.86
C GLU A 227 -9.85 13.47 20.56
N TYR A 228 -8.74 13.55 21.29
CA TYR A 228 -7.71 14.55 21.05
C TYR A 228 -7.10 14.38 19.65
N CYS A 229 -6.72 13.17 19.28
CA CYS A 229 -6.13 12.87 17.98
C CYS A 229 -7.10 13.20 16.83
N ILE A 230 -8.38 12.86 16.94
CA ILE A 230 -9.40 13.20 15.94
C ILE A 230 -9.55 14.72 15.78
N LYS A 231 -9.62 15.46 16.90
CA LYS A 231 -9.68 16.93 16.88
C LYS A 231 -8.45 17.53 16.20
N LEU A 232 -7.27 16.94 16.40
CA LEU A 232 -6.02 17.40 15.78
C LEU A 232 -6.03 17.13 14.28
N VAL A 233 -6.46 15.95 13.83
CA VAL A 233 -6.60 15.63 12.40
C VAL A 233 -7.54 16.59 11.68
N ASN A 234 -8.65 16.99 12.33
CA ASN A 234 -9.58 17.96 11.76
C ASN A 234 -8.99 19.37 11.58
N LYS A 235 -7.87 19.68 12.26
CA LYS A 235 -7.13 20.94 12.10
C LYS A 235 -5.99 20.83 11.08
N MET A 236 -5.66 19.64 10.62
CA MET A 236 -4.55 19.41 9.69
C MET A 236 -4.85 20.01 8.33
N GLN A 237 -3.83 20.63 7.73
CA GLN A 237 -3.87 21.16 6.38
C GLN A 237 -3.34 20.12 5.40
N PHE A 238 -4.22 19.29 4.86
CA PHE A 238 -3.85 18.25 3.89
C PHE A 238 -3.56 18.79 2.48
N LYS A 239 -3.68 20.09 2.30
CA LYS A 239 -3.48 20.79 1.03
C LYS A 239 -2.83 22.15 1.31
N SER A 240 -1.88 22.53 0.47
CA SER A 240 -1.22 23.82 0.56
C SER A 240 -2.17 24.99 0.34
N ALA A 241 -1.86 26.13 0.95
CA ALA A 241 -2.47 27.39 0.57
C ALA A 241 -2.00 27.75 -0.84
N ASP A 242 -2.93 27.84 -1.79
CA ASP A 242 -2.63 28.43 -3.09
C ASP A 242 -2.70 29.96 -2.96
N PRO A 243 -1.62 30.70 -3.25
CA PRO A 243 -1.64 32.15 -3.18
C PRO A 243 -2.71 32.80 -4.06
N SER A 244 -3.15 32.11 -5.13
CA SER A 244 -4.22 32.59 -6.04
C SER A 244 -5.63 32.31 -5.50
N THR A 245 -5.79 31.49 -4.45
CA THR A 245 -7.08 31.08 -3.88
C THR A 245 -7.28 31.45 -2.41
N ALA A 246 -6.49 32.39 -1.88
CA ALA A 246 -6.68 32.93 -0.54
C ALA A 246 -8.11 33.48 -0.40
N GLY A 247 -9.05 32.64 0.08
CA GLY A 247 -10.46 32.95 0.31
C GLY A 247 -11.50 32.06 -0.37
N ARG A 248 -11.10 30.99 -1.07
CA ARG A 248 -12.05 30.02 -1.67
C ARG A 248 -11.79 28.60 -1.19
N ASN A 249 -12.75 28.00 -0.51
CA ASN A 249 -12.87 26.55 -0.27
C ASN A 249 -13.24 25.80 -1.57
N GLU A 250 -12.54 26.05 -2.67
CA GLU A 250 -12.69 25.27 -3.89
C GLU A 250 -11.56 24.23 -3.93
N GLU A 251 -11.92 22.98 -4.21
CA GLU A 251 -10.95 21.94 -4.58
C GLU A 251 -10.01 22.49 -5.64
N ALA A 252 -8.70 22.30 -5.48
CA ALA A 252 -7.73 22.81 -6.46
C ALA A 252 -8.08 22.23 -7.83
N LYS A 253 -8.42 23.10 -8.78
CA LYS A 253 -8.81 22.71 -10.12
C LYS A 253 -7.66 22.02 -10.83
N LEU A 254 -7.98 21.02 -11.61
CA LEU A 254 -7.02 20.35 -12.47
C LEU A 254 -6.61 21.26 -13.61
N VAL A 255 -5.35 21.13 -14.04
CA VAL A 255 -4.79 21.84 -15.19
C VAL A 255 -4.29 20.79 -16.18
N PHE A 256 -4.93 20.75 -17.35
CA PHE A 256 -4.52 19.86 -18.45
C PHE A 256 -3.44 20.54 -19.27
N TYR A 257 -2.41 19.81 -19.66
CA TYR A 257 -1.29 20.35 -20.40
C TYR A 257 -0.71 19.36 -21.41
N ASP A 258 -0.03 19.92 -22.39
CA ASP A 258 0.75 19.19 -23.37
C ASP A 258 1.95 20.04 -23.81
N ILE A 259 2.99 19.44 -24.35
CA ILE A 259 4.19 20.13 -24.80
C ILE A 259 4.56 19.74 -26.22
N GLU A 260 5.27 20.66 -26.90
CA GLU A 260 5.92 20.41 -28.19
C GLU A 260 7.38 20.84 -28.13
N VAL A 261 8.27 19.99 -28.65
CA VAL A 261 9.71 20.23 -28.62
C VAL A 261 10.31 20.12 -30.02
N PHE A 262 10.84 21.23 -30.51
CA PHE A 262 11.60 21.34 -31.75
C PHE A 262 12.97 21.93 -31.45
N PRO A 263 13.95 21.88 -32.39
CA PRO A 263 15.28 22.44 -32.12
C PRO A 263 15.30 23.91 -31.64
N ASN A 264 14.36 24.74 -32.09
CA ASN A 264 14.27 26.16 -31.79
C ASN A 264 12.97 26.57 -31.06
N LEU A 265 12.09 25.63 -30.75
CA LEU A 265 10.78 25.92 -30.17
C LEU A 265 10.48 24.95 -29.04
N PHE A 266 10.22 25.49 -27.86
CA PHE A 266 9.64 24.76 -26.74
C PHE A 266 8.27 25.40 -26.42
N LEU A 267 7.21 24.64 -26.59
CA LEU A 267 5.84 25.09 -26.42
C LEU A 267 5.20 24.31 -25.28
N VAL A 268 4.56 25.02 -24.35
CA VAL A 268 3.74 24.42 -23.31
C VAL A 268 2.37 25.05 -23.35
N ASN A 269 1.37 24.27 -23.67
CA ASN A 269 -0.02 24.69 -23.64
C ASN A 269 -0.73 24.06 -22.45
N TRP A 270 -1.59 24.81 -21.80
CA TRP A 270 -2.34 24.34 -20.67
C TRP A 270 -3.71 24.99 -20.54
N LYS A 271 -4.63 24.29 -19.88
CA LYS A 271 -6.01 24.71 -19.69
C LYS A 271 -6.49 24.33 -18.30
N ILE A 272 -7.15 25.26 -17.62
CA ILE A 272 -7.85 24.95 -16.37
C ILE A 272 -9.08 24.08 -16.72
N GLU A 273 -9.38 23.09 -15.90
CA GLU A 273 -10.56 22.25 -16.06
C GLU A 273 -11.84 23.09 -16.15
N GLY A 274 -12.70 22.77 -17.09
CA GLY A 274 -14.02 23.35 -17.24
C GLY A 274 -14.35 23.71 -18.69
N GLU A 275 -15.64 23.64 -18.99
CA GLU A 275 -16.15 24.02 -20.30
C GLU A 275 -15.95 25.52 -20.55
N GLY A 276 -15.57 25.87 -21.76
CA GLY A 276 -15.36 27.26 -22.17
C GLY A 276 -14.11 27.94 -21.62
N LYS A 277 -13.28 27.24 -20.85
CA LYS A 277 -11.99 27.78 -20.40
C LYS A 277 -11.00 27.83 -21.57
N PRO A 278 -10.24 28.94 -21.72
CA PRO A 278 -9.27 29.08 -22.82
C PRO A 278 -8.03 28.22 -22.56
N VAL A 279 -7.38 27.80 -23.67
CA VAL A 279 -6.03 27.24 -23.62
C VAL A 279 -5.02 28.38 -23.56
N VAL A 280 -4.14 28.32 -22.57
CA VAL A 280 -3.02 29.25 -22.43
C VAL A 280 -1.80 28.67 -23.15
N ARG A 281 -1.17 29.47 -24.02
CA ARG A 281 0.01 29.08 -24.81
C ARG A 281 1.25 29.74 -24.22
N MET A 282 2.25 28.94 -23.85
CA MET A 282 3.54 29.43 -23.37
C MET A 282 4.60 29.08 -24.42
N ILE A 283 5.05 30.08 -25.17
CA ILE A 283 6.08 29.93 -26.19
C ILE A 283 7.45 30.19 -25.57
N ASN A 284 8.33 29.20 -25.61
CA ASN A 284 9.66 29.25 -25.02
C ASN A 284 9.64 29.75 -23.56
N PRO A 285 8.81 29.12 -22.66
CA PRO A 285 8.69 29.60 -21.30
C PRO A 285 10.01 29.52 -20.55
N THR A 286 10.22 30.51 -19.68
CA THR A 286 11.36 30.56 -18.78
C THR A 286 11.27 29.53 -17.65
N PRO A 287 12.39 29.20 -16.97
CA PRO A 287 12.34 28.37 -15.78
C PRO A 287 11.35 28.84 -14.71
N THR A 288 11.23 30.16 -14.49
CA THR A 288 10.31 30.76 -13.53
C THR A 288 8.83 30.50 -13.93
N GLU A 289 8.51 30.67 -15.21
CA GLU A 289 7.17 30.41 -15.72
C GLU A 289 6.80 28.91 -15.58
N ILE A 290 7.76 28.01 -15.78
CA ILE A 290 7.57 26.58 -15.54
C ILE A 290 7.37 26.28 -14.05
N GLU A 291 8.14 26.91 -13.16
CA GLU A 291 7.96 26.77 -11.71
C GLU A 291 6.55 27.17 -11.27
N GLU A 292 6.03 28.28 -11.80
CA GLU A 292 4.65 28.72 -11.53
C GLU A 292 3.61 27.70 -12.04
N LEU A 293 3.81 27.17 -13.25
CA LEU A 293 2.93 26.14 -13.80
C LEU A 293 2.92 24.86 -12.93
N MET A 294 4.07 24.47 -12.41
CA MET A 294 4.19 23.28 -11.55
C MET A 294 3.49 23.40 -10.20
N ARG A 295 3.02 24.57 -9.81
CA ARG A 295 2.20 24.76 -8.61
C ARG A 295 0.78 24.27 -8.77
N PHE A 296 0.32 24.09 -10.00
CA PHE A 296 -1.00 23.54 -10.30
C PHE A 296 -0.99 22.00 -10.27
N ARG A 297 -2.17 21.42 -10.16
CA ARG A 297 -2.37 19.99 -10.34
C ARG A 297 -2.37 19.65 -11.82
N LEU A 298 -1.21 19.35 -12.35
CA LEU A 298 -1.02 19.07 -13.76
C LEU A 298 -1.49 17.66 -14.12
N VAL A 299 -2.27 17.58 -15.19
CA VAL A 299 -2.74 16.33 -15.78
C VAL A 299 -2.34 16.31 -17.26
N GLY A 300 -1.56 15.33 -17.64
CA GLY A 300 -1.12 15.12 -19.01
C GLY A 300 -1.48 13.74 -19.53
N PHE A 301 -1.13 13.48 -20.77
CA PHE A 301 -1.29 12.19 -21.41
C PHE A 301 0.09 11.60 -21.75
N ASN A 302 0.43 10.45 -21.16
CA ASN A 302 1.76 9.82 -21.23
C ASN A 302 2.90 10.74 -20.74
N CYS A 303 2.55 11.69 -19.89
CA CYS A 303 3.43 12.77 -19.45
C CYS A 303 4.53 12.30 -18.48
N ARG A 304 4.30 11.26 -17.70
CA ARG A 304 5.30 10.75 -16.74
C ARG A 304 6.59 10.28 -17.40
N ARG A 305 6.52 9.86 -18.66
CA ARG A 305 7.67 9.32 -19.40
C ARG A 305 8.25 10.28 -20.43
N TYR A 306 7.66 11.45 -20.59
CA TYR A 306 8.13 12.43 -21.56
C TYR A 306 7.98 13.86 -21.03
N ASP A 307 6.78 14.42 -21.06
CA ASP A 307 6.51 15.83 -20.76
C ASP A 307 7.07 16.27 -19.41
N ASN A 308 6.89 15.47 -18.39
CA ASN A 308 7.36 15.78 -17.04
C ASN A 308 8.88 16.00 -17.00
N HIS A 309 9.64 15.18 -17.74
CA HIS A 309 11.10 15.28 -17.81
C HIS A 309 11.56 16.52 -18.55
N ILE A 310 10.86 16.90 -19.61
CA ILE A 310 11.14 18.13 -20.37
C ILE A 310 10.84 19.37 -19.52
N LEU A 311 9.69 19.41 -18.84
CA LEU A 311 9.34 20.49 -17.91
C LEU A 311 10.37 20.62 -16.78
N TYR A 312 10.76 19.50 -16.19
CA TYR A 312 11.76 19.47 -15.12
C TYR A 312 13.14 19.96 -15.60
N ALA A 313 13.54 19.56 -16.80
CA ALA A 313 14.79 20.02 -17.40
C ALA A 313 14.78 21.53 -17.64
N ARG A 314 13.68 22.10 -18.14
CA ARG A 314 13.54 23.55 -18.28
C ARG A 314 13.58 24.26 -16.92
N LEU A 315 12.94 23.71 -15.90
CA LEU A 315 13.04 24.22 -14.52
C LEU A 315 14.50 24.31 -14.06
N MET A 316 15.32 23.34 -14.43
CA MET A 316 16.77 23.34 -14.13
C MET A 316 17.60 24.26 -15.04
N GLY A 317 16.99 24.95 -15.99
CA GLY A 317 17.65 25.93 -16.84
C GLY A 317 18.12 25.38 -18.20
N TYR A 318 17.64 24.24 -18.67
CA TYR A 318 17.95 23.71 -20.00
C TYR A 318 17.49 24.69 -21.09
N THR A 319 18.36 24.92 -22.09
CA THR A 319 18.04 25.68 -23.29
C THR A 319 17.14 24.90 -24.23
N ASN A 320 16.53 25.56 -25.23
CA ASN A 320 15.72 24.88 -26.24
C ASN A 320 16.49 23.75 -26.95
N GLU A 321 17.75 23.99 -27.31
CA GLU A 321 18.62 22.97 -27.90
C GLU A 321 18.84 21.78 -26.96
N GLN A 322 19.11 22.04 -25.69
CA GLN A 322 19.28 20.99 -24.68
C GLN A 322 17.98 20.21 -24.46
N LEU A 323 16.82 20.84 -24.47
CA LEU A 323 15.52 20.18 -24.39
C LEU A 323 15.27 19.30 -25.61
N TYR A 324 15.58 19.79 -26.81
CA TYR A 324 15.48 18.99 -28.02
C TYR A 324 16.37 17.74 -27.96
N ASN A 325 17.62 17.87 -27.55
CA ASN A 325 18.53 16.76 -27.37
C ASN A 325 18.03 15.76 -26.33
N LEU A 326 17.49 16.22 -25.21
CA LEU A 326 16.86 15.37 -24.19
C LEU A 326 15.65 14.64 -24.76
N SER A 327 14.80 15.33 -25.50
CA SER A 327 13.64 14.72 -26.20
C SER A 327 14.07 13.58 -27.11
N GLN A 328 15.10 13.80 -27.93
CA GLN A 328 15.63 12.74 -28.82
C GLN A 328 16.15 11.53 -28.05
N LYS A 329 16.82 11.75 -26.94
CA LYS A 329 17.30 10.66 -26.06
C LYS A 329 16.14 9.86 -25.48
N ILE A 330 15.09 10.52 -25.00
CA ILE A 330 13.91 9.86 -24.43
C ILE A 330 13.20 9.02 -25.51
N ILE A 331 12.95 9.61 -26.68
CA ILE A 331 12.26 8.95 -27.80
C ILE A 331 13.06 7.74 -28.33
N SER A 332 14.39 7.84 -28.41
CA SER A 332 15.26 6.74 -28.85
C SER A 332 15.46 5.65 -27.79
N GLY A 333 14.92 5.81 -26.59
CA GLY A 333 15.08 4.85 -25.51
C GLY A 333 16.49 4.81 -24.91
N SER A 334 17.25 5.89 -24.98
CA SER A 334 18.59 5.99 -24.40
C SER A 334 18.53 5.75 -22.89
N PRO A 335 19.49 5.02 -22.30
CA PRO A 335 19.53 4.80 -20.86
C PRO A 335 19.90 6.10 -20.13
N ASN A 336 19.46 6.21 -18.87
CA ASN A 336 19.82 7.28 -17.94
C ASN A 336 19.44 8.71 -18.39
N CYS A 337 18.36 8.86 -19.17
CA CYS A 337 17.85 10.16 -19.60
C CYS A 337 16.66 10.69 -18.77
N PHE A 338 16.21 9.93 -17.77
CA PHE A 338 15.07 10.28 -16.93
C PHE A 338 15.52 10.84 -15.58
N PHE A 339 14.75 11.82 -15.08
CA PHE A 339 14.95 12.41 -13.76
C PHE A 339 14.00 11.78 -12.76
N GLY A 340 14.51 11.30 -11.61
CA GLY A 340 13.69 10.65 -10.60
C GLY A 340 12.56 11.53 -10.05
N GLU A 341 12.84 12.82 -9.85
CA GLU A 341 11.87 13.79 -9.34
C GLU A 341 10.81 14.19 -10.37
N ALA A 342 11.14 14.10 -11.65
CA ALA A 342 10.25 14.54 -12.74
C ALA A 342 8.98 13.68 -12.84
N TYR A 343 9.03 12.42 -12.44
CA TYR A 343 7.83 11.55 -12.45
C TYR A 343 6.67 12.13 -11.63
N ASN A 344 6.93 13.00 -10.67
CA ASN A 344 5.93 13.61 -9.80
C ASN A 344 5.64 15.09 -10.13
N VAL A 345 6.09 15.59 -11.27
CA VAL A 345 5.73 16.93 -11.77
C VAL A 345 4.22 16.99 -12.04
N SER A 346 3.65 15.95 -12.64
CA SER A 346 2.21 15.84 -12.80
C SER A 346 1.52 15.27 -11.56
N TYR A 347 0.27 15.70 -11.35
CA TYR A 347 -0.62 15.13 -10.34
C TYR A 347 -1.07 13.72 -10.72
N THR A 348 -1.37 13.50 -11.99
CA THR A 348 -1.66 12.19 -12.57
C THR A 348 -1.40 12.17 -14.07
N ASP A 349 -1.45 10.99 -14.66
CA ASP A 349 -1.24 10.74 -16.08
C ASP A 349 -2.38 9.88 -16.62
N VAL A 350 -3.17 10.45 -17.54
CA VAL A 350 -4.36 9.78 -18.10
C VAL A 350 -4.01 8.47 -18.83
N TYR A 351 -2.84 8.40 -19.43
CA TYR A 351 -2.36 7.18 -20.10
C TYR A 351 -2.24 5.98 -19.14
N ASP A 352 -1.94 6.24 -17.89
CA ASP A 352 -1.75 5.22 -16.85
C ASP A 352 -3.07 4.78 -16.18
N PHE A 353 -4.23 5.34 -16.56
CA PHE A 353 -5.52 4.93 -16.01
C PHE A 353 -5.90 3.51 -16.43
N ALA A 354 -5.54 3.11 -17.64
CA ALA A 354 -5.76 1.76 -18.14
C ALA A 354 -4.68 0.79 -17.63
N SER A 355 -5.06 -0.48 -17.46
CA SER A 355 -4.11 -1.57 -17.21
C SER A 355 -3.17 -1.77 -18.42
N ALA A 356 -2.00 -2.39 -18.19
CA ALA A 356 -0.95 -2.52 -19.20
C ALA A 356 -1.40 -3.09 -20.55
N GLY A 357 -2.33 -4.07 -20.55
CA GLY A 357 -2.88 -4.67 -21.77
C GLY A 357 -3.94 -3.86 -22.49
N ASN A 358 -4.46 -2.80 -21.86
CA ASN A 358 -5.59 -2.00 -22.36
C ASN A 358 -5.22 -0.54 -22.63
N LYS A 359 -3.94 -0.22 -22.63
CA LYS A 359 -3.47 1.16 -22.90
C LYS A 359 -3.73 1.55 -24.34
N LYS A 360 -4.29 2.73 -24.53
CA LYS A 360 -4.63 3.32 -25.82
C LYS A 360 -3.87 4.63 -26.01
N SER A 361 -3.47 4.93 -27.24
CA SER A 361 -2.93 6.24 -27.56
C SER A 361 -4.01 7.33 -27.48
N LEU A 362 -3.60 8.60 -27.35
CA LEU A 362 -4.54 9.72 -27.36
C LEU A 362 -5.32 9.76 -28.67
N LYS A 363 -4.66 9.54 -29.81
CA LYS A 363 -5.31 9.44 -31.14
C LYS A 363 -6.44 8.39 -31.16
N LYS A 364 -6.23 7.24 -30.56
CA LYS A 364 -7.25 6.19 -30.49
C LYS A 364 -8.43 6.62 -29.63
N LEU A 365 -8.18 7.28 -28.52
CA LEU A 365 -9.23 7.84 -27.66
C LEU A 365 -10.00 8.96 -28.36
N GLU A 366 -9.34 9.84 -29.10
CA GLU A 366 -9.98 10.88 -29.90
C GLU A 366 -10.97 10.26 -30.90
N ILE A 367 -10.57 9.20 -31.61
CA ILE A 367 -11.45 8.48 -32.54
C ILE A 367 -12.67 7.89 -31.80
N GLU A 368 -12.47 7.25 -30.66
CA GLU A 368 -13.55 6.68 -29.84
C GLU A 368 -14.52 7.75 -29.32
N MET A 369 -14.00 8.94 -28.98
CA MET A 369 -14.81 10.07 -28.51
C MET A 369 -15.44 10.90 -29.66
N GLY A 370 -15.09 10.60 -30.91
CA GLY A 370 -15.56 11.37 -32.07
C GLY A 370 -14.88 12.75 -32.20
N ILE A 371 -13.72 12.93 -31.62
CA ILE A 371 -12.91 14.15 -31.74
C ILE A 371 -12.05 14.04 -33.00
N HIS A 372 -12.05 15.12 -33.82
CA HIS A 372 -11.21 15.15 -35.01
C HIS A 372 -9.73 15.20 -34.63
N HIS A 373 -8.98 14.18 -35.04
CA HIS A 373 -7.54 14.15 -34.88
C HIS A 373 -6.87 15.07 -35.90
N GLN A 374 -5.98 15.93 -35.41
CA GLN A 374 -5.17 16.80 -36.25
C GLN A 374 -3.76 16.23 -36.38
N GLU A 375 -3.17 16.41 -37.58
CA GLU A 375 -1.77 16.09 -37.81
C GLU A 375 -1.02 17.37 -38.19
N LEU A 376 0.16 17.56 -37.56
CA LEU A 376 0.93 18.79 -37.75
C LEU A 376 1.60 18.87 -39.13
N GLY A 377 2.11 17.73 -39.62
CA GLY A 377 2.74 17.64 -40.94
C GLY A 377 4.10 18.35 -41.06
N LEU A 378 4.70 18.76 -39.96
CA LEU A 378 6.05 19.34 -39.89
C LEU A 378 7.08 18.29 -39.47
N PRO A 379 8.33 18.34 -39.99
CA PRO A 379 9.38 17.46 -39.53
C PRO A 379 9.81 17.85 -38.12
N TRP A 380 9.89 16.88 -37.23
CA TRP A 380 10.21 17.07 -35.82
C TRP A 380 11.69 17.40 -35.55
N ASP A 381 12.56 17.09 -36.52
CA ASP A 381 14.00 17.25 -36.44
C ASP A 381 14.53 18.55 -37.08
N GLN A 382 13.63 19.41 -37.55
CA GLN A 382 13.96 20.67 -38.19
C GLN A 382 13.49 21.87 -37.36
N PRO A 383 14.22 22.98 -37.37
CA PRO A 383 13.75 24.24 -36.82
C PRO A 383 12.42 24.66 -37.44
N VAL A 384 11.52 25.18 -36.62
CA VAL A 384 10.21 25.68 -37.07
C VAL A 384 10.32 27.18 -37.38
N PRO A 385 9.97 27.61 -38.61
CA PRO A 385 9.90 29.03 -38.92
C PRO A 385 8.93 29.74 -37.99
N GLU A 386 9.25 30.95 -37.55
CA GLU A 386 8.47 31.68 -36.55
C GLU A 386 7.01 31.92 -37.01
N GLU A 387 6.78 32.13 -38.29
CA GLU A 387 5.46 32.24 -38.89
C GLU A 387 4.59 30.98 -38.73
N MET A 388 5.22 29.81 -38.48
CA MET A 388 4.54 28.56 -38.27
C MET A 388 4.28 28.22 -36.79
N TRP A 389 4.79 29.02 -35.88
CA TRP A 389 4.63 28.74 -34.42
C TRP A 389 3.16 28.74 -33.99
N THR A 390 2.33 29.60 -34.56
CA THR A 390 0.89 29.63 -34.30
C THR A 390 0.22 28.30 -34.71
N LYS A 391 0.62 27.72 -35.84
CA LYS A 391 0.11 26.43 -36.31
C LYS A 391 0.51 25.30 -35.36
N VAL A 392 1.74 25.30 -34.86
CA VAL A 392 2.21 24.33 -33.84
C VAL A 392 1.40 24.50 -32.56
N ALA A 393 1.14 25.74 -32.14
CA ALA A 393 0.35 26.03 -30.95
C ALA A 393 -1.12 25.57 -31.09
N GLU A 394 -1.73 25.73 -32.26
CA GLU A 394 -3.09 25.21 -32.54
C GLU A 394 -3.14 23.69 -32.47
N TYR A 395 -2.13 23.01 -32.98
CA TYR A 395 -2.00 21.55 -32.85
C TYR A 395 -1.90 21.12 -31.37
N CYS A 396 -1.04 21.78 -30.60
CA CYS A 396 -0.89 21.50 -29.18
C CYS A 396 -2.16 21.82 -28.38
N ASP A 397 -2.92 22.87 -28.73
CA ASP A 397 -4.23 23.17 -28.14
C ASP A 397 -5.18 21.98 -28.27
N ASN A 398 -5.21 21.35 -29.45
CA ASN A 398 -6.05 20.19 -29.69
C ASN A 398 -5.69 19.04 -28.75
N ASP A 399 -4.42 18.77 -28.53
CA ASP A 399 -3.95 17.71 -27.64
C ASP A 399 -4.28 18.01 -26.17
N VAL A 400 -4.22 19.26 -25.74
CA VAL A 400 -4.68 19.68 -24.40
C VAL A 400 -6.19 19.46 -24.23
N ILE A 401 -6.99 19.86 -25.19
CA ILE A 401 -8.45 19.68 -25.17
C ILE A 401 -8.80 18.19 -25.22
N ALA A 402 -8.11 17.41 -26.03
CA ALA A 402 -8.29 15.96 -26.12
C ALA A 402 -7.91 15.25 -24.81
N THR A 403 -6.87 15.74 -24.13
CA THR A 403 -6.46 15.20 -22.82
C THR A 403 -7.53 15.43 -21.75
N GLU A 404 -8.12 16.61 -21.68
CA GLU A 404 -9.26 16.88 -20.78
C GLU A 404 -10.47 15.98 -21.11
N ALA A 405 -10.80 15.88 -22.39
CA ALA A 405 -11.91 15.02 -22.84
C ALA A 405 -11.64 13.53 -22.50
N ALA A 406 -10.42 13.05 -22.71
CA ALA A 406 -10.02 11.69 -22.33
C ALA A 406 -10.11 11.46 -20.82
N PHE A 407 -9.70 12.42 -20.02
CA PHE A 407 -9.82 12.36 -18.56
C PHE A 407 -11.29 12.16 -18.14
N HIS A 408 -12.21 12.93 -18.69
CA HIS A 408 -13.64 12.79 -18.39
C HIS A 408 -14.26 11.52 -18.98
N TYR A 409 -13.83 11.11 -20.15
CA TYR A 409 -14.25 9.85 -20.79
C TYR A 409 -13.84 8.63 -19.94
N LEU A 410 -12.67 8.69 -19.31
CA LEU A 410 -12.13 7.65 -18.45
C LEU A 410 -12.38 7.92 -16.95
N LYS A 411 -13.43 8.67 -16.62
CA LYS A 411 -13.72 9.06 -15.22
C LYS A 411 -13.89 7.86 -14.29
N ALA A 412 -14.49 6.78 -14.75
CA ALA A 412 -14.61 5.55 -13.96
C ALA A 412 -13.23 4.96 -13.61
N ASP A 413 -12.30 4.99 -14.55
CA ASP A 413 -10.92 4.54 -14.33
C ASP A 413 -10.16 5.49 -13.39
N TRP A 414 -10.42 6.79 -13.46
CA TRP A 414 -9.90 7.77 -12.52
C TRP A 414 -10.38 7.51 -11.08
N THR A 415 -11.68 7.30 -10.90
CA THR A 415 -12.26 6.97 -9.60
C THR A 415 -11.65 5.67 -9.04
N ALA A 416 -11.51 4.64 -9.88
CA ALA A 416 -10.85 3.39 -9.50
C ALA A 416 -9.40 3.63 -9.06
N ARG A 417 -8.66 4.48 -9.78
CA ARG A 417 -7.28 4.84 -9.44
C ARG A 417 -7.19 5.55 -8.09
N GLN A 418 -8.08 6.48 -7.80
CA GLN A 418 -8.14 7.16 -6.50
C GLN A 418 -8.35 6.15 -5.36
N ILE A 419 -9.27 5.21 -5.53
CA ILE A 419 -9.54 4.17 -4.55
C ILE A 419 -8.31 3.26 -4.36
N LEU A 420 -7.72 2.78 -5.45
CA LEU A 420 -6.53 1.92 -5.39
C LEU A 420 -5.32 2.63 -4.77
N ALA A 421 -5.09 3.90 -5.09
CA ALA A 421 -4.01 4.69 -4.51
C ALA A 421 -4.18 4.83 -3.00
N ASP A 422 -5.38 5.08 -2.53
CA ASP A 422 -5.69 5.19 -1.12
C ASP A 422 -5.54 3.84 -0.40
N LEU A 423 -6.08 2.75 -0.96
CA LEU A 423 -5.89 1.38 -0.43
C LEU A 423 -4.41 0.99 -0.35
N ALA A 424 -3.62 1.35 -1.34
CA ALA A 424 -2.18 1.10 -1.37
C ALA A 424 -1.40 2.04 -0.44
N GLY A 425 -2.02 3.12 0.04
CA GLY A 425 -1.33 4.21 0.72
C GLY A 425 -0.25 4.85 -0.18
N MET A 426 -0.54 5.01 -1.46
CA MET A 426 0.33 5.58 -2.49
C MET A 426 -0.35 6.75 -3.19
N THR A 427 0.18 7.22 -4.31
CA THR A 427 -0.37 8.36 -5.02
C THR A 427 -1.11 7.95 -6.29
N VAL A 428 -2.03 8.79 -6.75
CA VAL A 428 -2.71 8.61 -8.04
C VAL A 428 -1.75 8.74 -9.24
N ASN A 429 -0.53 9.18 -9.01
CA ASN A 429 0.53 9.22 -10.01
C ASN A 429 1.32 7.90 -10.11
N ASP A 430 1.14 6.98 -9.18
CA ASP A 430 1.72 5.64 -9.27
C ASP A 430 0.94 4.79 -10.28
N THR A 431 1.61 3.85 -10.95
CA THR A 431 0.96 3.01 -11.94
C THR A 431 -0.01 2.01 -11.29
N THR A 432 -1.02 1.58 -12.02
CA THR A 432 -1.99 0.56 -11.56
C THR A 432 -1.28 -0.71 -11.09
N ASN A 433 -0.24 -1.14 -11.82
CA ASN A 433 0.57 -2.29 -11.44
C ASN A 433 1.25 -2.11 -10.09
N THR A 434 1.86 -0.95 -9.87
CA THR A 434 2.54 -0.62 -8.61
C THR A 434 1.55 -0.54 -7.44
N LEU A 435 0.38 0.06 -7.66
CA LEU A 435 -0.69 0.13 -6.66
C LEU A 435 -1.17 -1.27 -6.27
N THR A 436 -1.41 -2.13 -7.26
CA THR A 436 -1.86 -3.51 -7.05
C THR A 436 -0.83 -4.35 -6.29
N GLN A 437 0.45 -4.24 -6.68
CA GLN A 437 1.55 -4.89 -5.97
C GLN A 437 1.59 -4.49 -4.49
N LYS A 438 1.43 -3.21 -4.21
CA LYS A 438 1.46 -2.70 -2.85
C LYS A 438 0.28 -3.18 -2.01
N ILE A 439 -0.91 -3.26 -2.60
CA ILE A 439 -2.11 -3.76 -1.90
C ILE A 439 -1.94 -5.22 -1.49
N ILE A 440 -1.40 -6.05 -2.36
CA ILE A 440 -1.29 -7.51 -2.15
C ILE A 440 -0.04 -7.87 -1.32
N PHE A 441 1.12 -7.34 -1.68
CA PHE A 441 2.40 -7.73 -1.08
C PHE A 441 2.89 -6.79 0.04
N GLY A 442 2.27 -5.62 0.19
CA GLY A 442 2.70 -4.66 1.20
C GLY A 442 4.15 -4.20 0.97
N ASN A 443 4.99 -4.39 1.97
CA ASN A 443 6.42 -4.03 1.94
C ASN A 443 7.35 -5.22 1.66
N GLU A 444 6.79 -6.39 1.31
CA GLU A 444 7.60 -7.58 1.04
C GLU A 444 8.48 -7.36 -0.19
N ARG A 445 9.79 -7.58 -0.05
CA ARG A 445 10.76 -7.35 -1.12
C ARG A 445 10.87 -8.50 -2.10
N LYS A 446 10.66 -9.73 -1.61
CA LYS A 446 10.76 -10.96 -2.39
C LYS A 446 9.55 -11.87 -2.14
N PRO A 447 8.35 -11.42 -2.54
CA PRO A 447 7.15 -12.21 -2.32
C PRO A 447 7.19 -13.56 -3.03
N GLN A 448 7.96 -13.67 -4.13
CA GLN A 448 8.12 -14.90 -4.90
C GLN A 448 8.69 -16.05 -4.07
N ASP A 449 9.44 -15.78 -3.00
CA ASP A 449 9.96 -16.83 -2.12
C ASP A 449 8.86 -17.66 -1.46
N GLN A 450 7.64 -17.14 -1.40
CA GLN A 450 6.45 -17.80 -0.84
C GLN A 450 5.54 -18.43 -1.90
N PHE A 451 5.85 -18.27 -3.19
CA PHE A 451 5.01 -18.76 -4.28
C PHE A 451 5.08 -20.28 -4.42
N ASN A 452 3.96 -20.86 -4.80
CA ASN A 452 3.80 -22.30 -5.03
C ASN A 452 3.66 -22.62 -6.51
N TYR A 453 4.37 -23.65 -6.96
CA TYR A 453 4.20 -24.22 -8.28
C TYR A 453 4.14 -25.74 -8.15
N ARG A 454 3.16 -26.36 -8.77
CA ARG A 454 3.05 -27.81 -8.84
C ARG A 454 2.97 -28.30 -10.28
N ASN A 455 3.31 -29.56 -10.49
CA ASN A 455 3.03 -30.20 -11.75
C ASN A 455 1.52 -30.50 -11.83
N LEU A 456 0.82 -29.83 -12.75
CA LEU A 456 -0.63 -30.00 -12.93
C LEU A 456 -1.04 -31.41 -13.41
N ALA A 457 -0.10 -32.19 -13.91
CA ALA A 457 -0.35 -33.58 -14.34
C ALA A 457 -0.33 -34.59 -13.19
N GLU A 458 0.20 -34.22 -12.02
CA GLU A 458 0.42 -35.12 -10.89
C GLU A 458 -0.63 -34.93 -9.80
N PRO A 459 -1.09 -36.05 -9.17
CA PRO A 459 -1.98 -36.01 -8.03
C PRO A 459 -1.27 -35.39 -6.81
N VAL A 460 -2.06 -34.78 -5.92
CA VAL A 460 -1.59 -34.19 -4.67
C VAL A 460 -2.16 -35.03 -3.51
N HIS A 461 -1.30 -35.68 -2.77
CA HIS A 461 -1.71 -36.53 -1.62
C HIS A 461 -1.41 -35.87 -0.27
N HIS A 462 -0.64 -34.80 -0.25
CA HIS A 462 -0.27 -34.11 0.96
C HIS A 462 -0.22 -32.61 0.76
N LEU A 463 -0.78 -31.88 1.72
CA LEU A 463 -0.69 -30.42 1.84
C LEU A 463 -0.22 -30.08 3.25
N ASP A 464 0.59 -29.03 3.40
CA ASP A 464 0.88 -28.51 4.73
C ASP A 464 -0.39 -27.96 5.41
N GLU A 465 -0.35 -27.87 6.73
CA GLU A 465 -1.52 -27.48 7.54
C GLU A 465 -2.07 -26.10 7.17
N GLU A 466 -1.20 -25.14 6.91
CA GLU A 466 -1.57 -23.78 6.56
C GLU A 466 -2.29 -23.72 5.20
N THR A 467 -1.74 -24.39 4.20
CA THR A 467 -2.34 -24.50 2.85
C THR A 467 -3.68 -25.25 2.89
N TYR A 468 -3.74 -26.36 3.63
CA TYR A 468 -4.98 -27.13 3.80
C TYR A 468 -6.07 -26.27 4.45
N SER A 469 -5.76 -25.58 5.55
CA SER A 469 -6.72 -24.72 6.26
C SER A 469 -7.22 -23.58 5.39
N PHE A 470 -6.34 -22.95 4.63
CA PHE A 470 -6.72 -21.92 3.67
C PHE A 470 -7.68 -22.44 2.59
N LEU A 471 -7.36 -23.57 1.97
CA LEU A 471 -8.19 -24.16 0.90
C LEU A 471 -9.52 -24.69 1.44
N ALA A 472 -9.56 -25.24 2.65
CA ALA A 472 -10.80 -25.67 3.30
C ALA A 472 -11.75 -24.49 3.54
N GLU A 473 -11.23 -23.30 3.83
CA GLU A 473 -12.00 -22.06 3.95
C GLU A 473 -12.38 -21.49 2.58
N ALA A 474 -11.43 -21.41 1.65
CA ALA A 474 -11.61 -20.74 0.35
C ALA A 474 -12.40 -21.60 -0.65
N CYS A 475 -12.20 -22.91 -0.64
CA CYS A 475 -12.77 -23.85 -1.60
C CYS A 475 -13.32 -25.11 -0.88
N PRO A 476 -14.30 -24.95 0.02
CA PRO A 476 -14.78 -26.05 0.86
C PRO A 476 -15.34 -27.23 0.06
N GLU A 477 -16.05 -26.97 -1.03
CA GLU A 477 -16.63 -28.04 -1.88
C GLU A 477 -15.53 -28.84 -2.58
N MET A 478 -14.48 -28.21 -3.06
CA MET A 478 -13.33 -28.89 -3.67
C MET A 478 -12.59 -29.74 -2.63
N MET A 479 -12.38 -29.23 -1.43
CA MET A 479 -11.65 -29.93 -0.36
C MET A 479 -12.47 -31.05 0.31
N ALA A 480 -13.79 -31.04 0.16
CA ALA A 480 -14.67 -32.07 0.71
C ALA A 480 -14.67 -33.38 -0.10
N GLN A 481 -14.03 -33.42 -1.25
CA GLN A 481 -13.98 -34.55 -2.16
C GLN A 481 -12.55 -34.86 -2.60
N THR A 482 -12.32 -36.07 -3.08
CA THR A 482 -11.10 -36.48 -3.73
C THR A 482 -11.25 -36.39 -5.25
N HIS A 483 -10.15 -36.18 -5.96
CA HIS A 483 -10.15 -35.97 -7.39
C HIS A 483 -9.37 -37.07 -8.12
N GLY A 484 -9.96 -37.55 -9.21
CA GLY A 484 -9.39 -38.59 -10.04
C GLY A 484 -9.30 -40.00 -9.37
N ASP A 485 -8.80 -40.96 -10.11
CA ASP A 485 -8.73 -42.36 -9.65
C ASP A 485 -7.71 -42.58 -8.52
N GLU A 486 -6.73 -41.67 -8.41
CA GLU A 486 -5.67 -41.76 -7.40
C GLU A 486 -6.03 -41.05 -6.07
N GLY A 487 -7.23 -40.51 -5.96
CA GLY A 487 -7.69 -39.85 -4.72
C GLY A 487 -6.95 -38.58 -4.35
N SER A 488 -6.62 -37.73 -5.34
CA SER A 488 -5.92 -36.46 -5.14
C SER A 488 -6.74 -35.47 -4.30
N LEU A 489 -6.07 -34.71 -3.44
CA LEU A 489 -6.68 -33.63 -2.67
C LEU A 489 -7.04 -32.41 -3.55
N LEU A 490 -6.34 -32.21 -4.65
CA LEU A 490 -6.59 -31.14 -5.61
C LEU A 490 -6.88 -31.70 -6.99
N PRO A 491 -7.67 -31.02 -7.82
CA PRO A 491 -7.83 -31.39 -9.22
C PRO A 491 -6.47 -31.46 -9.93
N TYR A 492 -6.27 -32.49 -10.74
CA TYR A 492 -5.08 -32.66 -11.56
C TYR A 492 -5.47 -33.14 -12.95
N PHE A 493 -4.56 -33.02 -13.91
CA PHE A 493 -4.83 -33.26 -15.32
C PHE A 493 -3.86 -34.33 -15.86
N PRO A 494 -4.20 -35.63 -15.73
CA PRO A 494 -3.33 -36.74 -16.12
C PRO A 494 -2.89 -36.62 -17.58
N ARG A 495 -1.60 -36.81 -17.85
CA ARG A 495 -0.97 -36.71 -19.18
C ARG A 495 -0.87 -35.28 -19.75
N TYR A 496 -1.14 -34.23 -18.96
CA TYR A 496 -0.75 -32.88 -19.34
C TYR A 496 0.77 -32.80 -19.46
N LYS A 497 1.26 -32.20 -20.55
CA LYS A 497 2.69 -32.03 -20.80
C LYS A 497 3.01 -30.62 -21.21
N TYR A 498 4.08 -30.08 -20.64
CA TYR A 498 4.72 -28.85 -21.07
C TYR A 498 6.14 -29.14 -21.49
N GLU A 499 6.39 -29.14 -22.81
CA GLU A 499 7.69 -29.46 -23.39
C GLU A 499 8.05 -28.46 -24.50
N ASN A 500 9.28 -27.92 -24.48
CA ASN A 500 9.79 -26.99 -25.50
C ASN A 500 8.88 -25.76 -25.74
N GLY A 501 8.30 -25.21 -24.69
CA GLY A 501 7.40 -24.04 -24.78
C GLY A 501 5.99 -24.36 -25.28
N LYS A 502 5.65 -25.64 -25.46
CA LYS A 502 4.33 -26.09 -25.90
C LYS A 502 3.64 -26.91 -24.81
N SER A 503 2.36 -26.69 -24.67
CA SER A 503 1.50 -27.44 -23.75
C SER A 503 0.50 -28.29 -24.53
N THR A 504 0.39 -29.55 -24.17
CA THR A 504 -0.56 -30.49 -24.79
C THR A 504 -1.37 -31.25 -23.75
N TYR A 505 -2.65 -31.47 -24.03
CA TYR A 505 -3.55 -32.23 -23.19
C TYR A 505 -4.66 -32.87 -24.04
N ARG A 506 -4.88 -34.17 -23.88
CA ARG A 506 -5.89 -34.93 -24.64
C ARG A 506 -5.81 -34.74 -26.17
N GLY A 507 -4.58 -34.58 -26.70
CA GLY A 507 -4.36 -34.37 -28.12
C GLY A 507 -4.53 -32.94 -28.62
N GLU A 508 -4.91 -32.02 -27.72
CA GLU A 508 -5.08 -30.59 -28.01
C GLU A 508 -3.87 -29.78 -27.58
N GLU A 509 -3.54 -28.74 -28.31
CA GLU A 509 -2.54 -27.75 -27.92
C GLU A 509 -3.19 -26.69 -27.00
N VAL A 510 -2.67 -26.58 -25.78
CA VAL A 510 -3.16 -25.62 -24.80
C VAL A 510 -2.42 -24.30 -24.96
N GLY A 511 -3.06 -23.30 -25.55
CA GLY A 511 -2.47 -21.98 -25.79
C GLY A 511 -2.23 -21.15 -24.51
N GLU A 512 -1.45 -20.09 -24.61
CA GLU A 512 -1.17 -19.19 -23.48
C GLU A 512 -2.34 -18.25 -23.14
N GLY A 513 -3.21 -17.96 -24.10
CA GLY A 513 -4.37 -17.07 -23.93
C GLY A 513 -5.69 -17.78 -23.64
N GLY A 514 -5.64 -19.06 -23.35
CA GLY A 514 -6.83 -19.92 -23.20
C GLY A 514 -7.06 -20.80 -24.43
N TYR A 515 -8.06 -21.64 -24.34
CA TYR A 515 -8.46 -22.56 -25.41
C TYR A 515 -9.75 -22.09 -26.05
N VAL A 516 -9.80 -22.05 -27.37
CA VAL A 516 -11.01 -21.69 -28.15
C VAL A 516 -11.37 -22.84 -29.07
N TYR A 517 -12.57 -23.36 -28.92
CA TYR A 517 -13.17 -24.33 -29.82
C TYR A 517 -14.45 -23.73 -30.43
N ALA A 518 -14.65 -23.88 -31.72
CA ALA A 518 -15.83 -23.38 -32.40
C ALA A 518 -16.29 -24.32 -33.51
N GLU A 519 -17.55 -24.66 -33.52
CA GLU A 519 -18.23 -25.29 -34.65
C GLU A 519 -19.16 -24.27 -35.33
N PRO A 520 -18.85 -23.82 -36.52
CA PRO A 520 -19.72 -22.87 -37.24
C PRO A 520 -21.06 -23.52 -37.59
N GLY A 521 -22.17 -22.79 -37.34
CA GLY A 521 -23.50 -23.30 -37.61
C GLY A 521 -24.59 -22.38 -37.05
N MET A 522 -25.84 -22.77 -37.31
CA MET A 522 -27.00 -22.16 -36.68
C MET A 522 -27.59 -23.15 -35.67
N TYR A 523 -27.69 -22.71 -34.43
CA TYR A 523 -28.16 -23.55 -33.33
C TYR A 523 -29.42 -22.93 -32.71
N GLY A 524 -30.40 -23.77 -32.40
CA GLY A 524 -31.59 -23.40 -31.62
C GLY A 524 -31.44 -23.85 -30.17
N ASN A 525 -32.18 -23.21 -29.27
CA ASN A 525 -32.21 -23.56 -27.85
C ASN A 525 -30.82 -23.54 -27.17
N VAL A 526 -30.08 -22.47 -27.39
CA VAL A 526 -28.70 -22.31 -26.86
C VAL A 526 -28.72 -21.84 -25.41
N ALA A 527 -27.99 -22.55 -24.54
CA ALA A 527 -27.65 -22.07 -23.21
C ALA A 527 -26.23 -21.53 -23.19
N LEU A 528 -26.06 -20.29 -22.74
CA LEU A 528 -24.75 -19.69 -22.54
C LEU A 528 -24.29 -19.91 -21.08
N LEU A 529 -23.19 -20.61 -20.90
CA LEU A 529 -22.55 -20.79 -19.61
C LEU A 529 -21.30 -19.95 -19.52
N ASP A 530 -21.12 -19.26 -18.41
CA ASP A 530 -19.95 -18.44 -18.13
C ASP A 530 -19.34 -18.82 -16.78
N ILE A 531 -18.01 -18.97 -16.76
CA ILE A 531 -17.27 -19.24 -15.50
C ILE A 531 -16.85 -17.91 -14.89
N SER A 532 -17.44 -17.60 -13.75
CA SER A 532 -17.12 -16.38 -13.01
C SER A 532 -15.67 -16.36 -12.52
N SER A 533 -14.90 -15.37 -12.99
CA SER A 533 -13.54 -15.13 -12.52
C SER A 533 -12.61 -16.35 -12.60
N MET A 534 -12.58 -17.04 -13.74
CA MET A 534 -11.84 -18.29 -13.93
C MET A 534 -10.35 -18.17 -13.58
N HIS A 535 -9.65 -17.16 -14.10
CA HIS A 535 -8.22 -16.97 -13.84
C HIS A 535 -7.92 -16.58 -12.37
N PRO A 536 -8.66 -15.66 -11.76
CA PRO A 536 -8.51 -15.38 -10.33
C PRO A 536 -8.69 -16.61 -9.46
N HIS A 537 -9.73 -17.41 -9.70
CA HIS A 537 -9.97 -18.64 -8.93
C HIS A 537 -8.92 -19.71 -9.20
N SER A 538 -8.33 -19.77 -10.39
CA SER A 538 -7.19 -20.65 -10.66
C SER A 538 -6.00 -20.29 -9.79
N ALA A 539 -5.67 -19.02 -9.64
CA ALA A 539 -4.60 -18.55 -8.76
C ALA A 539 -4.89 -18.86 -7.29
N ILE A 540 -6.15 -18.73 -6.84
CA ILE A 540 -6.57 -19.01 -5.47
C ILE A 540 -6.46 -20.50 -5.15
N VAL A 541 -7.00 -21.34 -6.00
CA VAL A 541 -7.00 -22.81 -5.81
C VAL A 541 -5.58 -23.39 -5.80
N GLU A 542 -4.70 -22.85 -6.63
CA GLU A 542 -3.29 -23.26 -6.66
C GLU A 542 -2.45 -22.59 -5.55
N VAL A 543 -3.06 -21.72 -4.73
CA VAL A 543 -2.37 -20.95 -3.70
C VAL A 543 -1.08 -20.30 -4.28
N LEU A 544 -1.22 -19.72 -5.45
CA LEU A 544 -0.10 -19.36 -6.32
C LEU A 544 0.93 -18.44 -5.63
N PHE A 545 0.46 -17.47 -4.88
CA PHE A 545 1.31 -16.47 -4.21
C PHE A 545 1.71 -16.85 -2.77
N GLY A 546 1.49 -18.09 -2.37
CA GLY A 546 1.57 -18.52 -0.97
C GLY A 546 0.30 -18.15 -0.19
N VAL A 547 0.09 -18.74 0.98
CA VAL A 547 -1.15 -18.56 1.75
C VAL A 547 -1.42 -17.10 2.08
N LYS A 548 -0.43 -16.38 2.60
CA LYS A 548 -0.59 -14.98 3.02
C LYS A 548 -1.06 -14.07 1.88
N PHE A 549 -0.38 -14.11 0.75
CA PHE A 549 -0.66 -13.19 -0.36
C PHE A 549 -1.82 -13.67 -1.24
N THR A 550 -2.03 -14.97 -1.32
CA THR A 550 -3.22 -15.51 -1.98
C THR A 550 -4.49 -15.17 -1.19
N ARG A 551 -4.41 -15.13 0.14
CA ARG A 551 -5.51 -14.66 0.99
C ARG A 551 -5.85 -13.19 0.71
N ALA A 552 -4.86 -12.32 0.62
CA ALA A 552 -5.06 -10.91 0.26
C ALA A 552 -5.69 -10.77 -1.14
N PHE A 553 -5.24 -11.55 -2.10
CA PHE A 553 -5.82 -11.59 -3.44
C PHE A 553 -7.27 -12.11 -3.44
N ARG A 554 -7.55 -13.16 -2.69
CA ARG A 554 -8.91 -13.70 -2.50
C ARG A 554 -9.85 -12.65 -1.91
N ASP A 555 -9.41 -11.88 -0.92
CA ASP A 555 -10.19 -10.79 -0.34
C ASP A 555 -10.62 -9.76 -1.40
N ILE A 556 -9.74 -9.43 -2.34
CA ILE A 556 -10.07 -8.54 -3.45
C ILE A 556 -11.12 -9.19 -4.38
N VAL A 557 -10.94 -10.46 -4.73
CA VAL A 557 -11.84 -11.18 -5.65
C VAL A 557 -13.22 -11.35 -5.04
N GLU A 558 -13.30 -11.83 -3.81
CA GLU A 558 -14.57 -12.03 -3.09
C GLU A 558 -15.20 -10.72 -2.65
N GLY A 559 -14.37 -9.76 -2.23
CA GLY A 559 -14.82 -8.42 -1.87
C GLY A 559 -15.57 -7.73 -3.01
N ARG A 560 -15.08 -7.89 -4.24
CA ARG A 560 -15.79 -7.39 -5.42
C ARG A 560 -17.20 -7.97 -5.57
N VAL A 561 -17.35 -9.26 -5.33
CA VAL A 561 -18.66 -9.93 -5.41
C VAL A 561 -19.58 -9.46 -4.28
N SER A 562 -19.07 -9.47 -3.04
CA SER A 562 -19.83 -9.04 -1.86
C SER A 562 -20.26 -7.57 -1.95
N ILE A 563 -19.41 -6.69 -2.50
CA ILE A 563 -19.75 -5.28 -2.74
C ILE A 563 -20.90 -5.14 -3.75
N LYS A 564 -20.90 -5.92 -4.82
CA LYS A 564 -21.98 -5.93 -5.81
C LYS A 564 -23.32 -6.34 -5.21
N HIS A 565 -23.30 -7.20 -4.21
CA HIS A 565 -24.48 -7.69 -3.48
C HIS A 565 -24.77 -6.88 -2.21
N GLU A 566 -24.00 -5.82 -1.96
CA GLU A 566 -24.11 -4.95 -0.77
C GLU A 566 -24.03 -5.73 0.57
N ALA A 567 -23.27 -6.83 0.56
CA ALA A 567 -23.01 -7.66 1.74
C ALA A 567 -21.90 -7.04 2.62
N TRP A 568 -22.17 -5.89 3.19
CA TRP A 568 -21.18 -5.03 3.88
C TRP A 568 -20.51 -5.69 5.08
N ASP A 569 -21.23 -6.53 5.82
CA ASP A 569 -20.66 -7.24 6.97
C ASP A 569 -19.53 -8.19 6.56
N GLU A 570 -19.62 -8.80 5.38
CA GLU A 570 -18.55 -9.65 4.84
C GLU A 570 -17.33 -8.82 4.43
N VAL A 571 -17.56 -7.66 3.81
CA VAL A 571 -16.52 -6.78 3.28
C VAL A 571 -15.72 -6.10 4.40
N ASN A 572 -16.35 -5.78 5.52
CA ASN A 572 -15.72 -5.07 6.65
C ASN A 572 -14.50 -5.80 7.24
N HIS A 573 -14.42 -7.14 7.07
CA HIS A 573 -13.31 -7.94 7.57
C HIS A 573 -12.21 -8.18 6.53
N MET A 574 -12.46 -7.82 5.26
CA MET A 574 -11.52 -8.05 4.16
C MET A 574 -10.42 -7.00 4.14
N LEU A 575 -9.22 -7.38 3.69
CA LEU A 575 -8.04 -6.51 3.63
C LEU A 575 -7.76 -5.78 4.96
N ASP A 576 -7.89 -6.49 6.08
CA ASP A 576 -7.68 -5.92 7.42
C ASP A 576 -8.55 -4.68 7.71
N GLY A 577 -9.78 -4.69 7.19
CA GLY A 577 -10.74 -3.59 7.38
C GLY A 577 -10.48 -2.34 6.53
N LYS A 578 -9.54 -2.38 5.61
CA LYS A 578 -9.18 -1.22 4.76
C LYS A 578 -10.32 -0.76 3.84
N LEU A 579 -11.29 -1.63 3.55
CA LEU A 579 -12.45 -1.28 2.73
C LEU A 579 -13.56 -0.54 3.51
N THR A 580 -13.53 -0.60 4.82
CA THR A 580 -14.57 0.00 5.69
C THR A 580 -14.82 1.50 5.42
N PRO A 581 -13.82 2.38 5.25
CA PRO A 581 -14.05 3.78 4.93
C PRO A 581 -14.82 3.99 3.62
N TYR A 582 -14.60 3.13 2.62
CA TYR A 582 -15.29 3.20 1.33
C TYR A 582 -16.73 2.70 1.41
N ILE A 583 -16.98 1.68 2.23
CA ILE A 583 -18.34 1.21 2.52
C ILE A 583 -19.15 2.34 3.12
N GLN A 584 -18.58 3.10 4.05
CA GLN A 584 -19.25 4.25 4.65
C GLN A 584 -19.55 5.33 3.60
N LYS A 585 -18.63 5.60 2.67
CA LYS A 585 -18.88 6.52 1.55
C LYS A 585 -20.01 6.05 0.63
N VAL A 586 -20.13 4.76 0.40
CA VAL A 586 -21.26 4.19 -0.37
C VAL A 586 -22.57 4.38 0.37
N ILE A 587 -22.61 4.11 1.67
CA ILE A 587 -23.78 4.29 2.53
C ILE A 587 -24.20 5.77 2.57
N ASP A 588 -23.24 6.68 2.65
CA ASP A 588 -23.48 8.13 2.69
C ASP A 588 -23.83 8.74 1.32
N GLY A 589 -23.78 7.95 0.25
CA GLY A 589 -24.10 8.39 -1.11
C GLY A 589 -22.97 9.18 -1.81
N GLU A 590 -21.78 9.24 -1.24
CA GLU A 590 -20.62 9.91 -1.83
C GLU A 590 -20.00 9.11 -2.98
N MET A 591 -20.22 7.80 -3.00
CA MET A 591 -19.67 6.85 -3.95
C MET A 591 -20.71 5.77 -4.25
N THR A 592 -20.64 5.13 -5.42
CA THR A 592 -21.49 3.98 -5.73
C THR A 592 -20.77 2.66 -5.43
N ALA A 593 -21.53 1.62 -5.09
CA ALA A 593 -21.00 0.25 -4.96
C ALA A 593 -20.30 -0.21 -6.25
N LYS A 594 -20.81 0.23 -7.41
CA LYS A 594 -20.21 -0.04 -8.72
C LYS A 594 -18.81 0.55 -8.86
N ASP A 595 -18.58 1.77 -8.39
CA ASP A 595 -17.25 2.42 -8.42
C ASP A 595 -16.23 1.64 -7.61
N LEU A 596 -16.61 1.23 -6.40
CA LEU A 596 -15.75 0.42 -5.53
C LEU A 596 -15.46 -0.97 -6.14
N ALA A 597 -16.47 -1.64 -6.66
CA ALA A 597 -16.32 -2.93 -7.34
C ALA A 597 -15.42 -2.83 -8.59
N ASN A 598 -15.52 -1.74 -9.35
CA ASN A 598 -14.65 -1.49 -10.51
C ASN A 598 -13.20 -1.27 -10.13
N ALA A 599 -12.92 -0.60 -9.02
CA ALA A 599 -11.55 -0.47 -8.51
C ALA A 599 -10.93 -1.85 -8.22
N LEU A 600 -11.66 -2.71 -7.54
CA LEU A 600 -11.21 -4.08 -7.26
C LEU A 600 -11.04 -4.90 -8.54
N LYS A 601 -11.94 -4.76 -9.52
CA LYS A 601 -11.81 -5.42 -10.83
C LYS A 601 -10.52 -4.99 -11.55
N THR A 602 -10.17 -3.72 -11.49
CA THR A 602 -8.94 -3.20 -12.09
C THR A 602 -7.71 -3.84 -11.46
N ALA A 603 -7.68 -3.99 -10.15
CA ALA A 603 -6.61 -4.69 -9.45
C ALA A 603 -6.53 -6.18 -9.85
N ILE A 604 -7.66 -6.88 -9.92
CA ILE A 604 -7.72 -8.29 -10.32
C ILE A 604 -7.16 -8.49 -11.74
N ASN A 605 -7.56 -7.65 -12.69
CA ASN A 605 -7.07 -7.71 -14.06
C ASN A 605 -5.56 -7.41 -14.15
N SER A 606 -5.09 -6.49 -13.33
CA SER A 606 -3.66 -6.16 -13.23
C SER A 606 -2.84 -7.36 -12.74
N VAL A 607 -3.30 -8.09 -11.74
CA VAL A 607 -2.63 -9.30 -11.23
C VAL A 607 -2.44 -10.33 -12.34
N TYR A 608 -3.50 -10.66 -13.05
CA TYR A 608 -3.41 -11.63 -14.15
C TYR A 608 -2.41 -11.20 -15.22
N GLY A 609 -2.49 -9.95 -15.68
CA GLY A 609 -1.55 -9.41 -16.67
C GLY A 609 -0.10 -9.42 -16.19
N LEU A 610 0.15 -9.18 -14.91
CA LEU A 610 1.50 -9.16 -14.33
C LEU A 610 2.12 -10.55 -14.20
N THR A 611 1.33 -11.59 -13.95
CA THR A 611 1.85 -12.97 -13.88
C THR A 611 2.46 -13.45 -15.20
N SER A 612 1.97 -12.93 -16.33
CA SER A 612 2.42 -13.28 -17.70
C SER A 612 3.23 -12.19 -18.41
N ALA A 613 3.52 -11.07 -17.73
CA ALA A 613 4.23 -9.95 -18.34
C ALA A 613 5.67 -10.30 -18.73
N ASN A 614 6.18 -9.70 -19.81
CA ASN A 614 7.54 -9.93 -20.30
C ASN A 614 8.63 -9.15 -19.54
N PHE A 615 8.24 -8.35 -18.56
CA PHE A 615 9.14 -7.59 -17.69
C PHE A 615 9.13 -8.13 -16.27
N GLU A 616 10.22 -7.96 -15.55
CA GLU A 616 10.31 -8.36 -14.15
C GLU A 616 9.34 -7.55 -13.28
N ASN A 617 8.58 -8.25 -12.46
CA ASN A 617 7.67 -7.68 -11.48
C ASN A 617 7.43 -8.69 -10.34
N PRO A 618 6.91 -8.28 -9.17
CA PRO A 618 6.72 -9.17 -8.03
C PRO A 618 5.76 -10.34 -8.24
N PHE A 619 4.86 -10.26 -9.23
CA PHE A 619 3.94 -11.36 -9.56
C PHE A 619 4.54 -12.39 -10.53
N ARG A 620 5.60 -12.03 -11.24
CA ARG A 620 6.27 -12.92 -12.16
C ARG A 620 7.36 -13.72 -11.45
N ASP A 621 7.32 -15.02 -11.65
CA ASP A 621 8.37 -15.90 -11.18
C ASP A 621 8.90 -16.75 -12.34
N PRO A 622 10.22 -16.83 -12.57
CA PRO A 622 10.83 -17.67 -13.60
C PRO A 622 10.49 -19.16 -13.48
N ARG A 623 10.08 -19.62 -12.30
CA ARG A 623 9.61 -21.00 -12.07
C ARG A 623 8.26 -21.29 -12.73
N ASN A 624 7.44 -20.23 -12.98
CA ASN A 624 6.15 -20.33 -13.65
C ASN A 624 6.30 -20.37 -15.19
N LYS A 625 7.03 -21.37 -15.68
CA LYS A 625 7.43 -21.47 -17.09
C LYS A 625 6.28 -21.64 -18.07
N ASP A 626 5.23 -22.35 -17.65
CA ASP A 626 4.07 -22.68 -18.47
C ASP A 626 2.85 -21.82 -18.17
N ASN A 627 3.00 -20.74 -17.41
CA ASN A 627 1.92 -19.85 -16.99
C ASN A 627 0.73 -20.60 -16.39
N ILE A 628 0.94 -21.21 -15.24
CA ILE A 628 0.02 -22.13 -14.55
C ILE A 628 -1.43 -21.58 -14.43
N VAL A 629 -1.61 -20.28 -14.26
CA VAL A 629 -2.95 -19.67 -14.14
C VAL A 629 -3.74 -19.80 -15.44
N ALA A 630 -3.14 -19.43 -16.56
CA ALA A 630 -3.77 -19.54 -17.88
C ALA A 630 -3.98 -21.00 -18.27
N LYS A 631 -2.97 -21.83 -18.05
CA LYS A 631 -3.04 -23.27 -18.40
C LYS A 631 -4.08 -24.03 -17.60
N ARG A 632 -4.17 -23.76 -16.28
CA ARG A 632 -5.19 -24.41 -15.45
C ARG A 632 -6.61 -24.08 -15.90
N GLY A 633 -6.85 -22.83 -16.26
CA GLY A 633 -8.15 -22.42 -16.82
C GLY A 633 -8.47 -23.15 -18.12
N ALA A 634 -7.52 -23.20 -19.04
CA ALA A 634 -7.67 -23.93 -20.31
C ALA A 634 -7.85 -25.44 -20.11
N LEU A 635 -7.08 -26.06 -19.23
CA LEU A 635 -7.21 -27.49 -18.88
C LEU A 635 -8.59 -27.80 -18.29
N PHE A 636 -9.11 -26.93 -17.45
CA PHE A 636 -10.46 -27.06 -16.91
C PHE A 636 -11.51 -27.02 -18.00
N MET A 637 -11.37 -26.13 -18.98
CA MET A 637 -12.32 -26.00 -20.11
C MET A 637 -12.26 -27.20 -21.07
N ILE A 638 -11.09 -27.83 -21.24
CA ILE A 638 -10.93 -29.02 -22.09
C ILE A 638 -11.47 -30.25 -21.37
N ASN A 639 -11.35 -30.32 -20.06
CA ASN A 639 -11.78 -31.47 -19.24
C ASN A 639 -13.28 -31.55 -19.10
#